data_74329e1a424864c427aa9a219ee5ae3d
#
_entry.id   74329e1a424864c427aa9a219ee5ae3d
#
_cell.length_a   1.000
_cell.length_b   1.000
_cell.length_c   1.000
_cell.angle_alpha   90.00
_cell.angle_beta   90.00
_cell.angle_gamma   90.00
#
_symmetry.space_group_name_H-M   'P 1'
#
loop_
_entity.id
_entity.type
_entity.pdbx_description
1 polymer ?
#
loop_
_entity_poly.entity_id
_entity_poly.type
_entity_poly.pdbx_seq_one_letter_code
_entity_poly.pdbx_strand_id
1 'polypeptide(L)'
;MRHKMPLSALLLLLTLLPTIGTGTALATSAPFNRGFNLTGWLQSSGPRAVHFTRFGLQDLRHIQALGADVVRLPINLHAMAGPAPDYALDPLFLFFLDQIVDWCDELGLHLILDNHTFDVDTNTDPQIGQILVPVWRQLAARYEGRSERLYYEVLNEPHGIADAVWNSIQQEVIDAIRQVNAHHVIVVGPAGWNSYNNLDAMPRYADDKLLYTFHFYDPFLFTHQGASWVNPSMVPVAGIPFPFDAERMPEMPAALAGTWVGSAYSGYRTEGTLERVDRLLDVASRFAQERDVPIFCGEFGVYIPNSPSEDRLRWYEAVRLGLEARGIAWTTWDYKGGFGLFKRGSDELFAHDLNLPLLRALGLNAPLQSPFERRPLTAGFALYEDFIGPRVTASNWSGAGEVDYFWEGEPSAGRYCMRWEGVEQYNHLGFDFTPDIDLSELVEAGYALSLSVRGNAPGSSFDVRFMNGSGQGLPWRMRRTVDEGVARWDDTWQQVRLPLDSFVEHGAWDGAWHEPEGRFDWSLVDRLEIVAEHHDLVGRRFLLDDLRIVAPDGTSVALLGPDQEMDYALKANYPNPFNAGTVVHYRLGKRGSIDLGVYNAVGQRVRTLARGVLPSGDHRATWNGRDEFGRDVASGVYYYRLQAADFLAVGKMTLLR
;
A
#
# COMPACT_ATOMS: atom_id res chain seq x y z
N MET A 1 62.39 61.02 -23.93
CA MET A 1 62.77 61.31 -22.53
C MET A 1 61.51 61.26 -21.67
N ARG A 2 61.38 60.24 -20.86
CA ARG A 2 61.11 60.20 -19.42
C ARG A 2 60.35 61.41 -18.82
N HIS A 3 59.09 61.26 -18.26
CA HIS A 3 58.80 61.06 -16.84
C HIS A 3 57.29 61.14 -16.60
N LYS A 4 56.80 60.05 -16.04
CA LYS A 4 56.13 59.80 -14.72
C LYS A 4 54.84 60.60 -14.39
N MET A 5 53.85 59.81 -14.09
CA MET A 5 52.56 59.94 -13.33
C MET A 5 52.64 60.81 -12.06
N PRO A 6 51.50 61.30 -11.51
CA PRO A 6 50.69 60.34 -10.69
C PRO A 6 49.17 60.47 -10.78
N LEU A 7 48.52 59.39 -10.31
CA LEU A 7 47.11 59.16 -10.00
C LEU A 7 46.55 60.20 -9.02
N SER A 8 45.31 60.59 -9.23
CA SER A 8 44.42 61.05 -8.16
C SER A 8 43.06 60.34 -8.34
N ALA A 9 42.74 59.42 -7.39
CA ALA A 9 41.50 58.67 -7.33
C ALA A 9 40.38 59.58 -6.82
N LEU A 10 39.29 59.66 -7.59
CA LEU A 10 38.02 60.24 -7.12
C LEU A 10 37.11 59.11 -6.66
N LEU A 11 36.96 58.99 -5.34
CA LEU A 11 36.02 58.04 -4.71
C LEU A 11 34.60 58.60 -4.84
N LEU A 12 33.78 58.00 -5.72
CA LEU A 12 32.34 58.22 -5.71
C LEU A 12 31.71 57.26 -4.71
N LEU A 13 31.27 57.77 -3.57
CA LEU A 13 30.40 57.04 -2.61
C LEU A 13 29.00 56.99 -3.22
N LEU A 14 28.64 55.84 -3.80
CA LEU A 14 27.25 55.49 -4.06
C LEU A 14 26.65 54.94 -2.74
N THR A 15 25.83 55.74 -2.08
CA THR A 15 24.94 55.27 -1.02
C THR A 15 23.85 54.41 -1.62
N LEU A 16 24.01 53.07 -1.54
CA LEU A 16 22.92 52.14 -1.75
C LEU A 16 21.98 52.25 -0.53
N LEU A 17 20.84 52.90 -0.75
CA LEU A 17 19.66 52.70 0.12
C LEU A 17 19.17 51.25 -0.07
N PRO A 18 19.00 50.45 0.99
CA PRO A 18 18.33 49.16 0.83
C PRO A 18 16.87 49.45 0.48
N THR A 19 16.47 49.06 -0.72
CA THR A 19 15.06 48.86 -1.01
C THR A 19 14.60 47.73 -0.12
N ILE A 20 13.85 48.07 0.92
CA ILE A 20 13.06 47.12 1.68
C ILE A 20 12.00 46.63 0.68
N GLY A 21 12.35 45.56 -0.04
CA GLY A 21 11.35 44.71 -0.66
C GLY A 21 10.47 44.16 0.45
N THR A 22 9.20 44.52 0.44
CA THR A 22 8.19 43.81 1.20
C THR A 22 8.14 42.38 0.63
N GLY A 23 9.09 41.55 1.05
CA GLY A 23 8.96 40.11 0.89
C GLY A 23 7.76 39.72 1.73
N THR A 24 6.66 39.37 1.09
CA THR A 24 5.60 38.59 1.69
C THR A 24 6.29 37.38 2.33
N ALA A 25 6.26 37.28 3.64
CA ALA A 25 6.70 36.09 4.33
C ALA A 25 5.92 34.93 3.71
N LEU A 26 6.63 33.95 3.14
CA LEU A 26 5.99 32.72 2.69
C LEU A 26 5.35 32.12 3.94
N ALA A 27 4.05 31.83 3.88
CA ALA A 27 3.37 31.03 4.88
C ALA A 27 4.21 29.81 5.20
N THR A 28 4.25 29.39 6.46
CA THR A 28 5.02 28.22 6.86
C THR A 28 4.62 27.03 6.01
N SER A 29 5.53 26.53 5.17
CA SER A 29 5.25 25.43 4.25
C SER A 29 5.08 24.11 5.03
N ALA A 30 4.34 23.16 4.47
CA ALA A 30 4.33 21.80 4.97
C ALA A 30 5.77 21.24 5.04
N PRO A 31 6.08 20.36 6.03
CA PRO A 31 7.45 19.83 6.19
C PRO A 31 7.83 18.74 5.18
N PHE A 32 6.98 18.47 4.20
CA PHE A 32 7.18 17.55 3.07
C PHE A 32 6.78 18.28 1.76
N ASN A 33 7.00 17.63 0.62
CA ASN A 33 6.77 18.25 -0.68
C ASN A 33 5.70 17.55 -1.50
N ARG A 34 5.84 16.25 -1.75
CA ARG A 34 5.01 15.51 -2.70
C ARG A 34 4.89 14.04 -2.34
N GLY A 35 3.75 13.44 -2.67
CA GLY A 35 3.53 12.03 -2.41
C GLY A 35 2.24 11.46 -2.98
N PHE A 36 1.81 10.38 -2.37
CA PHE A 36 0.71 9.55 -2.88
C PHE A 36 -0.21 9.07 -1.77
N ASN A 37 -1.48 8.91 -2.13
CA ASN A 37 -2.43 8.14 -1.35
C ASN A 37 -2.26 6.63 -1.64
N LEU A 38 -2.20 5.79 -0.59
CA LEU A 38 -2.18 4.33 -0.70
C LEU A 38 -3.58 3.77 -0.49
N THR A 39 -4.38 3.79 -1.55
CA THR A 39 -5.79 3.44 -1.52
C THR A 39 -6.06 1.94 -1.47
N GLY A 40 -7.23 1.54 -0.93
CA GLY A 40 -7.67 0.14 -0.89
C GLY A 40 -6.82 -0.78 -0.02
N TRP A 41 -5.96 -0.25 0.85
CA TRP A 41 -5.16 -1.03 1.78
C TRP A 41 -5.87 -1.20 3.13
N LEU A 42 -6.00 -0.12 3.89
CA LEU A 42 -6.71 -0.13 5.18
C LEU A 42 -8.15 0.44 5.08
N GLN A 43 -8.62 0.71 3.87
CA GLN A 43 -10.02 1.08 3.59
C GLN A 43 -10.88 -0.18 3.48
N SER A 44 -10.88 -1.04 4.48
CA SER A 44 -11.61 -2.31 4.51
C SER A 44 -12.79 -2.26 5.50
N SER A 45 -13.69 -3.23 5.40
CA SER A 45 -14.87 -3.35 6.28
C SER A 45 -14.54 -3.77 7.72
N GLY A 46 -13.27 -4.10 7.99
CA GLY A 46 -12.79 -4.46 9.32
C GLY A 46 -11.38 -5.04 9.27
N PRO A 47 -10.75 -5.26 10.44
CA PRO A 47 -9.35 -5.72 10.53
C PRO A 47 -9.09 -7.02 9.77
N ARG A 48 -10.04 -7.95 9.82
CA ARG A 48 -9.94 -9.28 9.18
C ARG A 48 -10.16 -9.26 7.68
N ALA A 49 -10.66 -8.14 7.13
CA ALA A 49 -10.82 -7.92 5.70
C ALA A 49 -9.65 -7.14 5.09
N VAL A 50 -8.62 -6.79 5.86
CA VAL A 50 -7.44 -6.09 5.38
C VAL A 50 -6.58 -7.03 4.55
N HIS A 51 -6.36 -6.70 3.28
CA HIS A 51 -5.36 -7.35 2.45
C HIS A 51 -3.98 -6.74 2.73
N PHE A 52 -3.33 -7.18 3.80
CA PHE A 52 -2.12 -6.54 4.32
C PHE A 52 -0.96 -6.51 3.32
N THR A 53 -0.82 -7.53 2.50
CA THR A 53 0.27 -7.62 1.50
C THR A 53 -0.02 -6.90 0.18
N ARG A 54 -1.12 -6.13 0.08
CA ARG A 54 -1.42 -5.27 -1.08
C ARG A 54 -0.28 -4.29 -1.36
N PHE A 55 0.30 -3.72 -0.31
CA PHE A 55 1.52 -2.93 -0.37
C PHE A 55 2.52 -3.48 0.66
N GLY A 56 3.79 -3.19 0.45
CA GLY A 56 4.85 -3.60 1.34
C GLY A 56 5.99 -2.58 1.40
N LEU A 57 7.02 -2.90 2.15
CA LEU A 57 8.22 -2.05 2.26
C LEU A 57 8.80 -1.68 0.89
N GLN A 58 8.71 -2.61 -0.10
CA GLN A 58 9.21 -2.36 -1.44
C GLN A 58 8.41 -1.29 -2.18
N ASP A 59 7.08 -1.25 -2.02
CA ASP A 59 6.26 -0.17 -2.61
C ASP A 59 6.63 1.19 -2.02
N LEU A 60 6.92 1.27 -0.73
CA LEU A 60 7.39 2.52 -0.09
C LEU A 60 8.77 2.93 -0.62
N ARG A 61 9.68 1.98 -0.88
CA ARG A 61 10.96 2.26 -1.55
C ARG A 61 10.77 2.74 -2.99
N HIS A 62 9.83 2.16 -3.72
CA HIS A 62 9.47 2.62 -5.06
C HIS A 62 8.92 4.05 -5.03
N ILE A 63 8.05 4.38 -4.09
CA ILE A 63 7.53 5.74 -3.87
C ILE A 63 8.68 6.72 -3.62
N GLN A 64 9.63 6.37 -2.76
CA GLN A 64 10.82 7.18 -2.50
C GLN A 64 11.71 7.31 -3.75
N ALA A 65 11.88 6.26 -4.52
CA ALA A 65 12.65 6.28 -5.78
C ALA A 65 12.01 7.20 -6.85
N LEU A 66 10.68 7.38 -6.82
CA LEU A 66 9.98 8.36 -7.66
C LEU A 66 10.26 9.82 -7.22
N GLY A 67 10.91 10.04 -6.07
CA GLY A 67 11.19 11.37 -5.52
C GLY A 67 10.07 11.93 -4.66
N ALA A 68 9.19 11.06 -4.15
CA ALA A 68 8.19 11.41 -3.16
C ALA A 68 8.77 11.29 -1.74
N ASP A 69 8.27 12.11 -0.81
CA ASP A 69 8.74 12.18 0.57
C ASP A 69 7.60 12.02 1.59
N VAL A 70 6.35 11.92 1.13
CA VAL A 70 5.17 11.72 1.98
C VAL A 70 4.24 10.64 1.43
N VAL A 71 3.62 9.90 2.33
CA VAL A 71 2.54 8.94 2.07
C VAL A 71 1.32 9.37 2.87
N ARG A 72 0.15 9.49 2.22
CA ARG A 72 -1.13 9.60 2.89
C ARG A 72 -1.78 8.21 2.89
N LEU A 73 -2.16 7.73 4.06
CA LEU A 73 -2.69 6.40 4.28
C LEU A 73 -4.17 6.46 4.65
N PRO A 74 -5.08 6.29 3.70
CA PRO A 74 -6.51 6.22 3.97
C PRO A 74 -6.87 4.97 4.79
N ILE A 75 -7.54 5.17 5.93
CA ILE A 75 -7.92 4.11 6.88
C ILE A 75 -9.40 4.23 7.22
N ASN A 76 -10.16 3.17 7.06
CA ASN A 76 -11.53 3.12 7.59
C ASN A 76 -11.49 2.88 9.11
N LEU A 77 -11.11 3.91 9.88
CA LEU A 77 -10.85 3.77 11.32
C LEU A 77 -12.08 3.32 12.11
N HIS A 78 -13.30 3.66 11.68
CA HIS A 78 -14.50 3.23 12.38
C HIS A 78 -14.70 1.72 12.28
N ALA A 79 -14.38 1.13 11.13
CA ALA A 79 -14.43 -0.31 10.95
C ALA A 79 -13.32 -1.06 11.73
N MET A 80 -12.25 -0.35 12.11
CA MET A 80 -11.14 -0.88 12.90
C MET A 80 -11.37 -0.78 14.41
N ALA A 81 -12.47 -0.17 14.84
CA ALA A 81 -12.81 0.05 16.23
C ALA A 81 -13.92 -0.90 16.70
N GLY A 82 -13.86 -1.32 17.95
CA GLY A 82 -14.91 -2.05 18.65
C GLY A 82 -16.12 -1.15 18.99
N PRO A 83 -17.12 -1.71 19.67
CA PRO A 83 -18.36 -0.99 19.98
C PRO A 83 -18.16 0.13 21.02
N ALA A 84 -19.17 1.02 21.07
CA ALA A 84 -19.30 2.04 22.11
C ALA A 84 -19.29 1.39 23.53
N PRO A 85 -18.88 2.10 24.57
CA PRO A 85 -18.43 3.51 24.56
C PRO A 85 -16.96 3.70 24.27
N ASP A 86 -16.14 2.66 24.37
CA ASP A 86 -14.67 2.76 24.37
C ASP A 86 -14.09 2.84 22.96
N TYR A 87 -14.79 2.30 21.96
CA TYR A 87 -14.32 2.19 20.58
C TYR A 87 -12.87 1.69 20.52
N ALA A 88 -12.57 0.61 21.29
CA ALA A 88 -11.23 0.06 21.39
C ALA A 88 -10.73 -0.40 20.02
N LEU A 89 -9.56 0.07 19.61
CA LEU A 89 -8.95 -0.33 18.34
C LEU A 89 -8.54 -1.79 18.37
N ASP A 90 -8.84 -2.50 17.30
CA ASP A 90 -8.56 -3.93 17.17
C ASP A 90 -7.05 -4.21 17.18
N PRO A 91 -6.57 -5.19 17.96
CA PRO A 91 -5.14 -5.52 18.04
C PRO A 91 -4.52 -5.97 16.70
N LEU A 92 -5.27 -6.64 15.83
CA LEU A 92 -4.79 -7.04 14.50
C LEU A 92 -4.58 -5.82 13.61
N PHE A 93 -5.52 -4.88 13.61
CA PHE A 93 -5.35 -3.60 12.92
C PHE A 93 -4.12 -2.84 13.42
N LEU A 94 -3.96 -2.74 14.74
CA LEU A 94 -2.80 -2.06 15.33
C LEU A 94 -1.48 -2.75 14.97
N PHE A 95 -1.46 -4.07 14.87
CA PHE A 95 -0.29 -4.81 14.40
C PHE A 95 0.08 -4.43 12.94
N PHE A 96 -0.91 -4.33 12.04
CA PHE A 96 -0.67 -3.88 10.66
C PHE A 96 -0.19 -2.44 10.60
N LEU A 97 -0.83 -1.55 11.36
CA LEU A 97 -0.49 -0.14 11.36
C LEU A 97 0.91 0.11 11.93
N ASP A 98 1.30 -0.58 13.01
CA ASP A 98 2.65 -0.49 13.57
C ASP A 98 3.71 -0.85 12.53
N GLN A 99 3.47 -1.89 11.74
CA GLN A 99 4.41 -2.32 10.71
C GLN A 99 4.58 -1.26 9.60
N ILE A 100 3.48 -0.59 9.21
CA ILE A 100 3.53 0.50 8.22
C ILE A 100 4.27 1.70 8.79
N VAL A 101 4.01 2.07 10.04
CA VAL A 101 4.73 3.15 10.74
C VAL A 101 6.23 2.84 10.83
N ASP A 102 6.60 1.61 11.18
CA ASP A 102 8.00 1.18 11.25
C ASP A 102 8.69 1.29 9.88
N TRP A 103 8.04 0.89 8.80
CA TRP A 103 8.59 1.00 7.44
C TRP A 103 8.79 2.46 7.01
N CYS A 104 7.83 3.33 7.30
CA CYS A 104 7.97 4.76 6.99
C CYS A 104 9.08 5.42 7.81
N ASP A 105 9.20 5.07 9.09
CA ASP A 105 10.29 5.55 9.95
C ASP A 105 11.66 5.07 9.43
N GLU A 106 11.79 3.78 9.05
CA GLU A 106 13.02 3.22 8.47
C GLU A 106 13.46 3.99 7.22
N LEU A 107 12.51 4.33 6.35
CA LEU A 107 12.77 5.04 5.10
C LEU A 107 12.85 6.56 5.26
N GLY A 108 12.49 7.10 6.42
CA GLY A 108 12.43 8.55 6.65
C GLY A 108 11.32 9.25 5.88
N LEU A 109 10.28 8.54 5.47
CA LEU A 109 9.08 9.07 4.83
C LEU A 109 8.17 9.74 5.87
N HIS A 110 7.51 10.82 5.45
CA HIS A 110 6.39 11.38 6.18
C HIS A 110 5.15 10.50 5.99
N LEU A 111 4.41 10.23 7.07
CA LEU A 111 3.20 9.39 7.03
C LEU A 111 2.00 10.13 7.61
N ILE A 112 0.97 10.34 6.81
CA ILE A 112 -0.29 10.91 7.24
C ILE A 112 -1.28 9.75 7.45
N LEU A 113 -1.69 9.53 8.71
CA LEU A 113 -2.79 8.62 9.03
C LEU A 113 -4.09 9.39 8.81
N ASP A 114 -4.77 9.07 7.72
CA ASP A 114 -6.03 9.69 7.36
C ASP A 114 -7.21 8.82 7.81
N ASN A 115 -8.07 9.34 8.66
CA ASN A 115 -9.35 8.68 8.95
C ASN A 115 -10.27 8.81 7.74
N HIS A 116 -10.25 7.82 6.89
CA HIS A 116 -11.03 7.77 5.66
C HIS A 116 -12.35 7.02 5.81
N THR A 117 -12.95 7.13 6.99
CA THR A 117 -14.30 6.61 7.21
C THR A 117 -15.31 7.54 6.53
N PHE A 118 -15.60 7.20 5.28
CA PHE A 118 -16.29 8.04 4.34
C PHE A 118 -17.33 7.22 3.55
N ASP A 119 -18.51 7.76 3.43
CA ASP A 119 -19.56 7.20 2.57
C ASP A 119 -20.16 8.35 1.77
N VAL A 120 -19.96 8.32 0.45
CA VAL A 120 -20.40 9.37 -0.48
C VAL A 120 -21.91 9.62 -0.45
N ASP A 121 -22.70 8.63 -0.10
CA ASP A 121 -24.18 8.71 -0.07
C ASP A 121 -24.73 9.09 1.32
N THR A 122 -23.86 9.18 2.34
CA THR A 122 -24.29 9.41 3.73
C THR A 122 -23.64 10.66 4.32
N ASN A 123 -24.44 11.64 4.72
CA ASN A 123 -23.94 12.84 5.38
C ASN A 123 -23.17 12.51 6.67
N THR A 124 -22.13 13.27 6.96
CA THR A 124 -21.37 13.16 8.21
C THR A 124 -22.30 13.37 9.41
N ASP A 125 -22.33 12.38 10.31
CA ASP A 125 -23.14 12.43 11.53
C ASP A 125 -22.69 13.59 12.42
N PRO A 126 -23.60 14.50 12.83
CA PRO A 126 -23.28 15.55 13.78
C PRO A 126 -22.80 15.07 15.16
N GLN A 127 -22.94 13.78 15.46
CA GLN A 127 -22.44 13.14 16.68
C GLN A 127 -21.15 12.34 16.46
N ILE A 128 -20.53 12.41 15.29
CA ILE A 128 -19.35 11.63 14.93
C ILE A 128 -18.17 11.82 15.90
N GLY A 129 -18.13 12.92 16.63
CA GLY A 129 -17.16 13.17 17.70
C GLY A 129 -17.13 12.09 18.77
N GLN A 130 -18.26 11.38 18.99
CA GLN A 130 -18.33 10.27 19.96
C GLN A 130 -17.38 9.12 19.63
N ILE A 131 -17.11 8.88 18.34
CA ILE A 131 -16.13 7.87 17.90
C ILE A 131 -14.78 8.50 17.56
N LEU A 132 -14.73 9.68 16.94
CA LEU A 132 -13.46 10.32 16.58
C LEU A 132 -12.56 10.58 17.79
N VAL A 133 -13.13 11.11 18.88
CA VAL A 133 -12.38 11.45 20.09
C VAL A 133 -11.67 10.24 20.72
N PRO A 134 -12.35 9.13 21.06
CA PRO A 134 -11.68 7.98 21.67
C PRO A 134 -10.70 7.28 20.71
N VAL A 135 -11.02 7.19 19.41
CA VAL A 135 -10.14 6.55 18.42
C VAL A 135 -8.84 7.33 18.26
N TRP A 136 -8.92 8.65 18.06
CA TRP A 136 -7.73 9.49 17.91
C TRP A 136 -6.90 9.58 19.20
N ARG A 137 -7.54 9.58 20.36
CA ARG A 137 -6.81 9.53 21.64
C ARG A 137 -5.99 8.24 21.77
N GLN A 138 -6.53 7.09 21.37
CA GLN A 138 -5.82 5.81 21.38
C GLN A 138 -4.62 5.82 20.44
N LEU A 139 -4.79 6.26 19.19
CA LEU A 139 -3.68 6.33 18.22
C LEU A 139 -2.62 7.34 18.64
N ALA A 140 -3.04 8.52 19.08
CA ALA A 140 -2.10 9.57 19.51
C ALA A 140 -1.29 9.17 20.75
N ALA A 141 -1.90 8.45 21.71
CA ALA A 141 -1.21 7.91 22.86
C ALA A 141 -0.24 6.78 22.46
N ARG A 142 -0.66 5.89 21.53
CA ARG A 142 0.17 4.78 21.06
C ARG A 142 1.46 5.27 20.38
N TYR A 143 1.36 6.31 19.59
CA TYR A 143 2.46 6.82 18.78
C TYR A 143 3.15 8.06 19.34
N GLU A 144 2.90 8.43 20.60
CA GLU A 144 3.48 9.63 21.22
C GLU A 144 5.02 9.68 21.13
N GLY A 145 5.67 8.54 21.33
CA GLY A 145 7.14 8.41 21.25
C GLY A 145 7.71 8.13 19.86
N ARG A 146 6.88 8.20 18.78
CA ARG A 146 7.32 7.97 17.40
C ARG A 146 7.89 9.23 16.76
N SER A 147 8.41 9.09 15.54
CA SER A 147 8.95 10.17 14.74
C SER A 147 7.94 11.30 14.51
N GLU A 148 8.39 12.55 14.55
CA GLU A 148 7.58 13.73 14.20
C GLU A 148 7.14 13.77 12.71
N ARG A 149 7.55 12.77 11.90
CA ARG A 149 7.07 12.57 10.53
C ARG A 149 5.73 11.85 10.45
N LEU A 150 5.11 11.54 11.58
CA LEU A 150 3.77 10.97 11.67
C LEU A 150 2.74 12.07 11.90
N TYR A 151 1.64 12.06 11.15
CA TYR A 151 0.57 13.06 11.14
C TYR A 151 -0.77 12.40 11.37
N TYR A 152 -1.71 13.11 12.01
CA TYR A 152 -3.06 12.64 12.29
C TYR A 152 -4.08 13.49 11.55
N GLU A 153 -4.69 12.98 10.49
CA GLU A 153 -5.74 13.66 9.74
C GLU A 153 -7.10 13.29 10.30
N VAL A 154 -7.79 14.30 10.88
CA VAL A 154 -8.98 14.11 11.72
C VAL A 154 -10.08 13.31 11.03
N LEU A 155 -10.46 13.71 9.81
CA LEU A 155 -11.45 13.00 8.99
C LEU A 155 -11.31 13.44 7.53
N ASN A 156 -11.36 12.48 6.62
CA ASN A 156 -11.49 12.72 5.19
C ASN A 156 -12.88 13.25 4.85
N GLU A 157 -12.92 14.34 4.08
CA GLU A 157 -14.10 14.86 3.36
C GLU A 157 -15.42 14.94 4.17
N PRO A 158 -15.46 15.55 5.35
CA PRO A 158 -16.71 15.77 6.06
C PRO A 158 -17.68 16.56 5.18
N HIS A 159 -18.91 16.05 4.99
CA HIS A 159 -19.90 16.64 4.09
C HIS A 159 -21.33 16.50 4.61
N GLY A 160 -22.24 17.31 4.07
CA GLY A 160 -23.64 17.33 4.52
C GLY A 160 -23.83 17.77 5.98
N ILE A 161 -22.77 18.30 6.61
CA ILE A 161 -22.73 18.83 7.96
C ILE A 161 -22.47 20.35 7.91
N ALA A 162 -23.04 21.12 8.83
CA ALA A 162 -22.76 22.56 8.89
C ALA A 162 -21.32 22.84 9.34
N ASP A 163 -20.67 23.83 8.72
CA ASP A 163 -19.28 24.21 9.03
C ASP A 163 -19.05 24.42 10.53
N ALA A 164 -19.95 25.14 11.21
CA ALA A 164 -19.80 25.41 12.65
C ALA A 164 -19.87 24.15 13.51
N VAL A 165 -20.69 23.16 13.12
CA VAL A 165 -20.80 21.87 13.83
C VAL A 165 -19.54 21.07 13.62
N TRP A 166 -19.08 20.94 12.36
CA TRP A 166 -17.84 20.26 12.03
C TRP A 166 -16.63 20.88 12.76
N ASN A 167 -16.51 22.19 12.70
CA ASN A 167 -15.41 22.92 13.35
C ASN A 167 -15.36 22.67 14.88
N SER A 168 -16.52 22.56 15.54
CA SER A 168 -16.59 22.22 16.96
C SER A 168 -16.10 20.79 17.23
N ILE A 169 -16.54 19.83 16.44
CA ILE A 169 -16.10 18.43 16.54
C ILE A 169 -14.59 18.32 16.31
N GLN A 170 -14.09 18.99 15.29
CA GLN A 170 -12.66 18.98 14.97
C GLN A 170 -11.83 19.58 16.13
N GLN A 171 -12.30 20.64 16.79
CA GLN A 171 -11.66 21.19 17.98
C GLN A 171 -11.64 20.17 19.14
N GLU A 172 -12.74 19.46 19.38
CA GLU A 172 -12.82 18.42 20.41
C GLU A 172 -11.79 17.30 20.17
N VAL A 173 -11.57 16.90 18.90
CA VAL A 173 -10.57 15.91 18.52
C VAL A 173 -9.15 16.44 18.72
N ILE A 174 -8.89 17.70 18.31
CA ILE A 174 -7.59 18.35 18.54
C ILE A 174 -7.27 18.35 20.05
N ASP A 175 -8.20 18.78 20.89
CA ASP A 175 -8.02 18.82 22.34
C ASP A 175 -7.77 17.42 22.93
N ALA A 176 -8.47 16.40 22.43
CA ALA A 176 -8.30 15.02 22.88
C ALA A 176 -6.92 14.44 22.50
N ILE A 177 -6.43 14.75 21.32
CA ILE A 177 -5.08 14.36 20.88
C ILE A 177 -4.04 15.07 21.75
N ARG A 178 -4.18 16.40 21.98
CA ARG A 178 -3.20 17.19 22.77
C ARG A 178 -3.11 16.78 24.23
N GLN A 179 -4.16 16.19 24.81
CA GLN A 179 -4.11 15.63 26.17
C GLN A 179 -3.09 14.49 26.31
N VAL A 180 -2.78 13.78 25.23
CA VAL A 180 -1.90 12.59 25.25
C VAL A 180 -0.67 12.72 24.34
N ASN A 181 -0.67 13.69 23.43
CA ASN A 181 0.39 13.87 22.44
C ASN A 181 0.55 15.35 22.07
N ALA A 182 1.62 15.97 22.57
CA ALA A 182 1.91 17.39 22.37
C ALA A 182 2.79 17.66 21.12
N HIS A 183 3.30 16.61 20.46
CA HIS A 183 4.40 16.74 19.50
C HIS A 183 3.98 16.63 18.06
N HIS A 184 3.11 15.68 17.71
CA HIS A 184 2.76 15.40 16.33
C HIS A 184 1.84 16.48 15.74
N VAL A 185 1.99 16.71 14.46
CA VAL A 185 1.13 17.61 13.69
C VAL A 185 -0.23 16.96 13.46
N ILE A 186 -1.29 17.73 13.64
CA ILE A 186 -2.67 17.32 13.32
C ILE A 186 -3.07 17.96 12.00
N VAL A 187 -3.59 17.16 11.09
CA VAL A 187 -4.12 17.62 9.80
C VAL A 187 -5.61 17.92 9.97
N VAL A 188 -6.00 19.14 9.58
CA VAL A 188 -7.35 19.67 9.73
C VAL A 188 -7.89 20.15 8.39
N GLY A 189 -9.11 19.73 8.06
CA GLY A 189 -9.79 20.09 6.81
C GLY A 189 -11.16 20.71 7.02
N PRO A 190 -11.66 21.51 6.06
CA PRO A 190 -12.98 22.12 6.12
C PRO A 190 -14.09 21.08 5.87
N ALA A 191 -15.30 21.38 6.27
CA ALA A 191 -16.50 20.69 5.78
C ALA A 191 -16.68 20.90 4.27
N GLY A 192 -17.68 20.21 3.68
CA GLY A 192 -17.96 20.33 2.24
C GLY A 192 -16.92 19.62 1.38
N TRP A 193 -16.57 18.36 1.71
CA TRP A 193 -15.67 17.51 0.93
C TRP A 193 -14.22 18.01 0.94
N ASN A 194 -13.74 18.54 2.04
CA ASN A 194 -12.44 19.22 2.11
C ASN A 194 -12.26 20.30 1.00
N SER A 195 -13.36 20.94 0.61
CA SER A 195 -13.34 21.94 -0.46
C SER A 195 -12.55 23.18 -0.08
N TYR A 196 -11.65 23.63 -0.95
CA TYR A 196 -10.95 24.91 -0.81
C TYR A 196 -11.93 26.08 -0.64
N ASN A 197 -13.18 25.99 -1.10
CA ASN A 197 -14.21 27.03 -0.93
C ASN A 197 -14.68 27.17 0.51
N ASN A 198 -14.53 26.14 1.35
CA ASN A 198 -14.96 26.15 2.74
C ASN A 198 -13.83 26.48 3.74
N LEU A 199 -12.59 26.67 3.27
CA LEU A 199 -11.45 27.00 4.12
C LEU A 199 -11.71 28.24 5.00
N ASP A 200 -12.27 29.29 4.44
CA ASP A 200 -12.56 30.54 5.17
C ASP A 200 -13.60 30.37 6.29
N ALA A 201 -14.43 29.32 6.24
CA ALA A 201 -15.38 28.98 7.28
C ALA A 201 -14.74 28.30 8.50
N MET A 202 -13.50 27.83 8.39
CA MET A 202 -12.77 27.26 9.52
C MET A 202 -12.38 28.35 10.54
N PRO A 203 -12.41 28.08 11.86
CA PRO A 203 -11.93 29.02 12.86
C PRO A 203 -10.40 29.11 12.86
N ARG A 204 -9.85 30.09 13.56
CA ARG A 204 -8.45 30.05 13.97
C ARG A 204 -8.34 29.18 15.22
N TYR A 205 -7.88 27.97 15.07
CA TYR A 205 -7.60 27.09 16.20
C TYR A 205 -6.40 27.65 17.01
N ALA A 206 -6.40 27.42 18.32
CA ALA A 206 -5.34 27.90 19.22
C ALA A 206 -4.11 26.99 19.29
N ASP A 207 -3.99 26.04 18.39
CA ASP A 207 -2.90 25.05 18.30
C ASP A 207 -1.92 25.47 17.20
N ASP A 208 -0.62 25.46 17.50
CA ASP A 208 0.47 25.88 16.60
C ASP A 208 1.07 24.74 15.77
N LYS A 209 0.61 23.49 15.98
CA LYS A 209 1.06 22.30 15.25
C LYS A 209 -0.07 21.72 14.38
N LEU A 210 -0.72 22.57 13.64
CA LEU A 210 -1.73 22.19 12.67
C LEU A 210 -1.20 22.32 11.24
N LEU A 211 -1.61 21.39 10.39
CA LEU A 211 -1.44 21.43 8.95
C LEU A 211 -2.83 21.42 8.32
N TYR A 212 -3.16 22.44 7.55
CA TYR A 212 -4.46 22.52 6.88
C TYR A 212 -4.45 21.70 5.59
N THR A 213 -5.59 21.09 5.24
CA THR A 213 -5.73 20.34 4.00
C THR A 213 -6.92 20.78 3.18
N PHE A 214 -6.85 20.58 1.89
CA PHE A 214 -7.96 20.69 0.95
C PHE A 214 -7.79 19.69 -0.18
N HIS A 215 -8.89 19.35 -0.87
CA HIS A 215 -8.88 18.50 -2.07
C HIS A 215 -9.17 19.32 -3.31
N PHE A 216 -8.62 18.90 -4.45
CA PHE A 216 -8.73 19.64 -5.71
C PHE A 216 -9.03 18.70 -6.89
N TYR A 217 -10.28 18.77 -7.37
CA TYR A 217 -10.74 17.96 -8.49
C TYR A 217 -11.40 18.80 -9.61
N ASP A 218 -11.21 20.13 -9.60
CA ASP A 218 -11.80 20.98 -10.62
C ASP A 218 -11.01 20.97 -11.94
N PRO A 219 -11.72 20.96 -13.07
CA PRO A 219 -13.17 20.88 -13.21
C PRO A 219 -13.68 19.45 -13.06
N PHE A 220 -14.61 19.20 -12.13
CA PHE A 220 -15.10 17.88 -11.73
C PHE A 220 -15.64 17.05 -12.92
N LEU A 221 -16.29 17.70 -13.89
CA LEU A 221 -16.76 17.05 -15.12
C LEU A 221 -15.63 16.32 -15.88
N PHE A 222 -14.44 16.89 -15.87
CA PHE A 222 -13.26 16.28 -16.49
C PHE A 222 -12.64 15.19 -15.63
N THR A 223 -12.42 15.49 -14.35
CA THR A 223 -11.65 14.61 -13.47
C THR A 223 -12.38 13.33 -13.09
N HIS A 224 -13.73 13.34 -13.09
CA HIS A 224 -14.56 12.22 -12.68
C HIS A 224 -15.38 11.60 -13.84
N GLN A 225 -15.08 11.93 -15.11
CA GLN A 225 -15.74 11.28 -16.23
C GLN A 225 -15.59 9.75 -16.17
N GLY A 226 -16.72 9.04 -16.23
CA GLY A 226 -16.76 7.58 -16.10
C GLY A 226 -16.97 7.07 -14.66
N ALA A 227 -17.00 7.93 -13.64
CA ALA A 227 -17.17 7.54 -12.26
C ALA A 227 -18.57 6.98 -11.99
N SER A 228 -18.63 5.78 -11.38
CA SER A 228 -19.89 5.12 -11.01
C SER A 228 -20.40 5.49 -9.63
N TRP A 229 -19.51 5.94 -8.74
CA TRP A 229 -19.79 6.29 -7.34
C TRP A 229 -20.33 7.72 -7.15
N VAL A 230 -20.44 8.50 -8.22
CA VAL A 230 -20.99 9.86 -8.19
C VAL A 230 -22.50 9.80 -8.42
N ASN A 231 -23.27 10.65 -7.76
CA ASN A 231 -24.70 10.75 -7.94
C ASN A 231 -25.13 12.10 -8.57
N PRO A 232 -25.72 12.14 -9.78
CA PRO A 232 -26.01 10.99 -10.64
C PRO A 232 -24.71 10.36 -11.20
N SER A 233 -24.76 9.06 -11.52
CA SER A 233 -23.61 8.32 -12.09
C SER A 233 -23.05 8.99 -13.33
N MET A 234 -21.75 9.20 -13.35
CA MET A 234 -21.02 9.76 -14.50
C MET A 234 -20.47 8.70 -15.46
N VAL A 235 -20.85 7.43 -15.32
CA VAL A 235 -20.45 6.35 -16.25
C VAL A 235 -20.67 6.70 -17.73
N PRO A 236 -21.78 7.36 -18.12
CA PRO A 236 -21.98 7.77 -19.52
C PRO A 236 -21.11 8.94 -19.99
N VAL A 237 -20.41 9.63 -19.09
CA VAL A 237 -19.54 10.77 -19.41
C VAL A 237 -18.18 10.26 -19.87
N ALA A 238 -17.78 10.60 -21.10
CA ALA A 238 -16.51 10.15 -21.65
C ALA A 238 -15.96 11.16 -22.68
N GLY A 239 -14.65 11.25 -22.78
CA GLY A 239 -13.97 12.05 -23.81
C GLY A 239 -14.04 13.57 -23.60
N ILE A 240 -14.40 14.04 -22.39
CA ILE A 240 -14.33 15.47 -22.05
C ILE A 240 -12.88 15.93 -22.18
N PRO A 241 -12.60 16.95 -23.05
CA PRO A 241 -11.23 17.41 -23.26
C PRO A 241 -10.78 18.38 -22.16
N PHE A 242 -9.47 18.40 -21.88
CA PHE A 242 -8.85 19.45 -21.07
C PHE A 242 -7.53 19.93 -21.70
N PRO A 243 -7.33 21.26 -21.88
CA PRO A 243 -8.33 22.33 -21.68
C PRO A 243 -9.56 22.17 -22.58
N PHE A 244 -10.64 22.93 -22.29
CA PHE A 244 -11.84 22.94 -23.11
C PHE A 244 -11.51 23.16 -24.60
N ASP A 245 -12.07 22.31 -25.41
CA ASP A 245 -11.98 22.35 -26.89
C ASP A 245 -13.36 22.10 -27.48
N ALA A 246 -13.91 23.10 -28.15
CA ALA A 246 -15.27 23.04 -28.69
C ALA A 246 -15.44 21.98 -29.80
N GLU A 247 -14.39 21.65 -30.55
CA GLU A 247 -14.42 20.66 -31.64
C GLU A 247 -14.34 19.22 -31.10
N ARG A 248 -13.79 19.05 -29.90
CA ARG A 248 -13.60 17.75 -29.23
C ARG A 248 -14.63 17.47 -28.16
N MET A 249 -15.45 18.47 -27.81
CA MET A 249 -16.44 18.32 -26.73
C MET A 249 -17.53 17.32 -27.14
N PRO A 250 -17.72 16.21 -26.38
CA PRO A 250 -18.77 15.25 -26.70
C PRO A 250 -20.15 15.82 -26.43
N GLU A 251 -21.16 15.22 -27.06
CA GLU A 251 -22.56 15.51 -26.73
C GLU A 251 -22.88 15.10 -25.29
N MET A 252 -23.68 15.92 -24.62
CA MET A 252 -24.15 15.62 -23.28
C MET A 252 -25.09 14.41 -23.30
N PRO A 253 -24.83 13.37 -22.47
CA PRO A 253 -25.76 12.24 -22.37
C PRO A 253 -27.16 12.69 -21.93
N ALA A 254 -28.19 12.32 -22.70
CA ALA A 254 -29.56 12.77 -22.46
C ALA A 254 -30.09 12.48 -21.04
N ALA A 255 -29.65 11.38 -20.44
CA ALA A 255 -30.01 10.98 -19.08
C ALA A 255 -29.50 11.97 -18.00
N LEU A 256 -28.53 12.81 -18.30
CA LEU A 256 -27.95 13.79 -17.39
C LEU A 256 -28.54 15.19 -17.54
N ALA A 257 -29.47 15.37 -18.50
CA ALA A 257 -30.18 16.65 -18.68
C ALA A 257 -30.98 17.02 -17.40
N GLY A 258 -30.86 18.29 -17.00
CA GLY A 258 -31.53 18.79 -15.78
C GLY A 258 -30.85 18.42 -14.47
N THR A 259 -29.75 17.69 -14.50
CA THR A 259 -28.92 17.42 -13.31
C THR A 259 -27.79 18.46 -13.17
N TRP A 260 -27.07 18.42 -12.06
CA TRP A 260 -25.86 19.24 -11.87
C TRP A 260 -24.78 18.91 -12.91
N VAL A 261 -24.67 17.63 -13.35
CA VAL A 261 -23.73 17.23 -14.39
C VAL A 261 -24.07 17.90 -15.72
N GLY A 262 -25.36 17.95 -16.09
CA GLY A 262 -25.83 18.71 -17.27
C GLY A 262 -25.52 20.20 -17.18
N SER A 263 -25.61 20.78 -15.99
CA SER A 263 -25.20 22.17 -15.73
C SER A 263 -23.69 22.36 -15.90
N ALA A 264 -22.89 21.38 -15.42
CA ALA A 264 -21.43 21.38 -15.60
C ALA A 264 -21.03 21.32 -17.07
N TYR A 265 -21.72 20.54 -17.92
CA TYR A 265 -21.50 20.57 -19.37
C TYR A 265 -21.71 21.97 -19.96
N SER A 266 -22.79 22.64 -19.56
CA SER A 266 -23.13 24.00 -20.04
C SER A 266 -22.09 25.04 -19.63
N GLY A 267 -21.51 24.91 -18.44
CA GLY A 267 -20.50 25.81 -17.88
C GLY A 267 -19.06 25.46 -18.31
N TYR A 268 -18.84 24.29 -18.90
CA TYR A 268 -17.48 23.74 -19.07
C TYR A 268 -16.55 24.62 -19.91
N ARG A 269 -17.09 25.39 -20.85
CA ARG A 269 -16.33 26.34 -21.66
C ARG A 269 -15.51 27.33 -20.81
N THR A 270 -16.02 27.71 -19.65
CA THR A 270 -15.37 28.63 -18.70
C THR A 270 -14.63 27.91 -17.59
N GLU A 271 -15.16 26.78 -17.15
CA GLU A 271 -14.55 26.00 -16.05
C GLU A 271 -13.40 25.12 -16.50
N GLY A 272 -13.42 24.60 -17.74
CA GLY A 272 -12.42 23.69 -18.30
C GLY A 272 -11.17 24.40 -18.84
N THR A 273 -10.69 25.48 -18.24
CA THR A 273 -9.55 26.26 -18.73
C THR A 273 -8.37 26.25 -17.74
N LEU A 274 -7.15 26.40 -18.26
CA LEU A 274 -5.93 26.50 -17.44
C LEU A 274 -5.98 27.69 -16.50
N GLU A 275 -6.49 28.83 -16.97
CA GLU A 275 -6.64 30.07 -16.19
C GLU A 275 -7.66 29.90 -15.05
N ARG A 276 -8.67 29.08 -15.27
CA ARG A 276 -9.64 28.80 -14.22
C ARG A 276 -9.06 27.93 -13.11
N VAL A 277 -8.36 26.86 -13.48
CA VAL A 277 -7.65 25.99 -12.54
C VAL A 277 -6.65 26.80 -11.70
N ASP A 278 -5.83 27.62 -12.34
CA ASP A 278 -4.84 28.44 -11.65
C ASP A 278 -5.49 29.41 -10.63
N ARG A 279 -6.57 30.11 -11.03
CA ARG A 279 -7.32 31.00 -10.11
C ARG A 279 -7.99 30.27 -8.94
N LEU A 280 -8.41 29.02 -9.11
CA LEU A 280 -9.02 28.26 -8.02
C LEU A 280 -7.97 27.89 -6.97
N LEU A 281 -6.74 27.58 -7.36
CA LEU A 281 -5.63 27.31 -6.44
C LEU A 281 -5.22 28.55 -5.62
N ASP A 282 -5.48 29.77 -6.12
CA ASP A 282 -5.26 31.01 -5.35
C ASP A 282 -6.11 31.08 -4.09
N VAL A 283 -7.25 30.41 -4.04
CA VAL A 283 -8.14 30.42 -2.85
C VAL A 283 -7.41 29.80 -1.65
N ALA A 284 -6.83 28.61 -1.82
CA ALA A 284 -6.09 27.93 -0.77
C ALA A 284 -4.80 28.71 -0.39
N SER A 285 -4.08 29.23 -1.38
CA SER A 285 -2.88 30.04 -1.15
C SER A 285 -3.17 31.31 -0.35
N ARG A 286 -4.25 32.03 -0.69
CA ARG A 286 -4.68 33.23 0.03
C ARG A 286 -5.06 32.92 1.47
N PHE A 287 -5.85 31.86 1.71
CA PHE A 287 -6.20 31.41 3.05
C PHE A 287 -4.94 31.16 3.91
N ALA A 288 -3.97 30.43 3.36
CA ALA A 288 -2.72 30.13 4.07
C ALA A 288 -1.92 31.40 4.41
N GLN A 289 -1.81 32.34 3.46
CA GLN A 289 -1.10 33.61 3.65
C GLN A 289 -1.80 34.54 4.66
N GLU A 290 -3.12 34.70 4.57
CA GLU A 290 -3.90 35.58 5.48
C GLU A 290 -3.92 35.07 6.91
N ARG A 291 -3.75 33.75 7.09
CA ARG A 291 -3.76 33.10 8.41
C ARG A 291 -2.39 32.76 8.94
N ASP A 292 -1.36 32.86 8.11
CA ASP A 292 0.02 32.42 8.41
C ASP A 292 0.07 30.97 8.89
N VAL A 293 -0.53 30.07 8.09
CA VAL A 293 -0.63 28.63 8.41
C VAL A 293 -0.12 27.78 7.26
N PRO A 294 0.47 26.58 7.55
CA PRO A 294 0.84 25.64 6.50
C PRO A 294 -0.41 24.96 5.93
N ILE A 295 -0.42 24.74 4.62
CA ILE A 295 -1.49 24.05 3.91
C ILE A 295 -0.91 23.07 2.90
N PHE A 296 -1.59 21.95 2.65
CA PHE A 296 -1.26 21.04 1.55
C PHE A 296 -2.52 20.56 0.83
N CYS A 297 -2.36 20.13 -0.42
CA CYS A 297 -3.43 19.48 -1.19
C CYS A 297 -3.39 17.98 -0.90
N GLY A 298 -4.36 17.48 -0.11
CA GLY A 298 -4.45 16.08 0.33
C GLY A 298 -4.81 15.11 -0.78
N GLU A 299 -5.59 15.61 -1.76
CA GLU A 299 -6.01 14.82 -2.91
C GLU A 299 -6.14 15.67 -4.16
N PHE A 300 -5.65 15.16 -5.28
CA PHE A 300 -6.00 15.60 -6.63
C PHE A 300 -5.74 14.47 -7.62
N GLY A 301 -6.53 14.39 -8.68
CA GLY A 301 -6.39 13.31 -9.65
C GLY A 301 -7.42 13.36 -10.77
N VAL A 302 -7.21 12.50 -11.77
CA VAL A 302 -8.13 12.31 -12.91
C VAL A 302 -8.38 10.82 -13.10
N TYR A 303 -9.65 10.42 -13.06
CA TYR A 303 -10.08 9.04 -13.24
C TYR A 303 -9.75 8.53 -14.63
N ILE A 304 -9.08 7.37 -14.70
CA ILE A 304 -8.45 6.86 -15.93
C ILE A 304 -9.47 6.40 -17.00
N PRO A 305 -10.55 5.66 -16.68
CA PRO A 305 -11.28 4.87 -17.68
C PRO A 305 -11.82 5.66 -18.87
N ASN A 306 -12.34 6.84 -18.67
CA ASN A 306 -13.00 7.62 -19.72
C ASN A 306 -12.27 8.91 -20.09
N SER A 307 -11.18 9.26 -19.38
CA SER A 307 -10.43 10.49 -19.63
C SER A 307 -9.45 10.34 -20.81
N PRO A 308 -9.36 11.33 -21.73
CA PRO A 308 -8.35 11.33 -22.77
C PRO A 308 -6.94 11.44 -22.14
N SER A 309 -6.05 10.52 -22.52
CA SER A 309 -4.74 10.37 -21.89
C SER A 309 -3.89 11.63 -21.92
N GLU A 310 -3.83 12.32 -23.09
CA GLU A 310 -3.03 13.54 -23.24
C GLU A 310 -3.59 14.72 -22.42
N ASP A 311 -4.92 14.81 -22.30
CA ASP A 311 -5.58 15.86 -21.54
C ASP A 311 -5.41 15.62 -20.03
N ARG A 312 -5.39 14.33 -19.61
CA ARG A 312 -5.04 13.91 -18.27
C ARG A 312 -3.64 14.42 -17.87
N LEU A 313 -2.64 14.25 -18.75
CA LEU A 313 -1.28 14.73 -18.51
C LEU A 313 -1.23 16.27 -18.35
N ARG A 314 -1.92 17.01 -19.23
CA ARG A 314 -1.99 18.47 -19.17
C ARG A 314 -2.60 18.97 -17.87
N TRP A 315 -3.66 18.32 -17.41
CA TRP A 315 -4.32 18.68 -16.15
C TRP A 315 -3.39 18.45 -14.96
N TYR A 316 -2.77 17.27 -14.86
CA TYR A 316 -1.82 16.97 -13.77
C TYR A 316 -0.65 17.96 -13.75
N GLU A 317 -0.08 18.28 -14.91
CA GLU A 317 1.00 19.25 -15.00
C GLU A 317 0.56 20.65 -14.55
N ALA A 318 -0.61 21.11 -15.00
CA ALA A 318 -1.14 22.43 -14.64
C ALA A 318 -1.39 22.53 -13.13
N VAL A 319 -2.05 21.54 -12.53
CA VAL A 319 -2.35 21.53 -11.08
C VAL A 319 -1.06 21.45 -10.27
N ARG A 320 -0.16 20.53 -10.59
CA ARG A 320 1.13 20.40 -9.91
C ARG A 320 1.93 21.68 -9.97
N LEU A 321 2.11 22.28 -11.15
CA LEU A 321 2.85 23.54 -11.29
C LEU A 321 2.18 24.68 -10.52
N GLY A 322 0.85 24.75 -10.53
CA GLY A 322 0.08 25.72 -9.77
C GLY A 322 0.26 25.60 -8.26
N LEU A 323 0.26 24.38 -7.72
CA LEU A 323 0.51 24.09 -6.31
C LEU A 323 1.94 24.44 -5.92
N GLU A 324 2.93 23.96 -6.67
CA GLU A 324 4.35 24.19 -6.39
C GLU A 324 4.74 25.66 -6.48
N ALA A 325 4.17 26.41 -7.44
CA ALA A 325 4.39 27.87 -7.56
C ALA A 325 3.90 28.65 -6.33
N ARG A 326 2.96 28.09 -5.57
CA ARG A 326 2.39 28.65 -4.34
C ARG A 326 3.01 28.09 -3.06
N GLY A 327 4.01 27.19 -3.20
CA GLY A 327 4.64 26.52 -2.06
C GLY A 327 3.72 25.53 -1.35
N ILE A 328 2.69 25.04 -2.03
CA ILE A 328 1.72 24.07 -1.51
C ILE A 328 2.21 22.65 -1.81
N ALA A 329 2.47 21.87 -0.77
CA ALA A 329 2.77 20.45 -0.87
C ALA A 329 1.53 19.65 -1.30
N TRP A 330 1.73 18.44 -1.82
CA TRP A 330 0.61 17.67 -2.36
C TRP A 330 0.77 16.15 -2.29
N THR A 331 -0.37 15.45 -2.25
CA THR A 331 -0.46 14.01 -2.49
C THR A 331 -1.49 13.72 -3.58
N THR A 332 -1.11 12.93 -4.60
CA THR A 332 -2.07 12.54 -5.64
C THR A 332 -2.97 11.42 -5.17
N TRP A 333 -4.18 11.39 -5.63
CA TRP A 333 -5.07 10.25 -5.60
C TRP A 333 -4.94 9.52 -6.94
N ASP A 334 -4.30 8.31 -7.07
CA ASP A 334 -3.65 7.53 -6.05
C ASP A 334 -2.29 6.96 -6.57
N TYR A 335 -1.60 6.10 -5.80
CA TYR A 335 -0.40 5.41 -6.27
C TYR A 335 -0.76 4.29 -7.25
N LYS A 336 -1.66 3.36 -6.84
CA LYS A 336 -2.22 2.26 -7.64
C LYS A 336 -3.74 2.34 -7.61
N GLY A 337 -4.38 2.09 -8.75
CA GLY A 337 -5.83 2.11 -8.87
C GLY A 337 -6.36 3.00 -9.99
N GLY A 338 -7.63 3.41 -9.86
CA GLY A 338 -8.36 4.10 -10.94
C GLY A 338 -7.85 5.48 -11.33
N PHE A 339 -7.02 6.11 -10.51
CA PHE A 339 -6.34 7.39 -10.78
C PHE A 339 -4.82 7.23 -10.89
N GLY A 340 -4.31 6.02 -10.69
CA GLY A 340 -2.94 5.65 -10.41
C GLY A 340 -1.90 6.05 -11.45
N LEU A 341 -0.65 5.71 -11.07
CA LEU A 341 0.54 6.06 -11.85
C LEU A 341 0.85 5.07 -12.97
N PHE A 342 0.11 3.97 -13.06
CA PHE A 342 0.39 2.89 -13.98
C PHE A 342 -0.41 3.00 -15.28
N LYS A 343 0.01 2.26 -16.31
CA LYS A 343 -0.71 2.18 -17.58
C LYS A 343 -2.05 1.50 -17.36
N ARG A 344 -3.07 2.00 -18.02
CA ARG A 344 -4.41 1.41 -17.96
C ARG A 344 -4.40 -0.08 -18.35
N GLY A 345 -4.97 -0.93 -17.49
CA GLY A 345 -5.13 -2.36 -17.74
C GLY A 345 -3.83 -3.16 -17.67
N SER A 346 -2.80 -2.62 -17.02
CA SER A 346 -1.58 -3.35 -16.69
C SER A 346 -1.67 -4.01 -15.32
N ASP A 347 -0.67 -4.84 -15.00
CA ASP A 347 -0.52 -5.50 -13.69
C ASP A 347 0.10 -4.59 -12.62
N GLU A 348 0.26 -3.30 -12.91
CA GLU A 348 0.84 -2.27 -12.04
C GLU A 348 2.24 -2.62 -11.52
N LEU A 349 3.06 -3.22 -12.39
CA LEU A 349 4.44 -3.59 -12.09
C LEU A 349 5.37 -2.37 -12.19
N PHE A 350 6.08 -2.05 -11.12
CA PHE A 350 6.89 -0.82 -11.05
C PHE A 350 7.96 -0.71 -12.15
N ALA A 351 8.64 -1.82 -12.49
CA ALA A 351 9.70 -1.82 -13.50
C ALA A 351 9.19 -1.91 -14.95
N HIS A 352 7.85 -2.08 -15.16
CA HIS A 352 7.29 -2.41 -16.49
C HIS A 352 6.13 -1.49 -16.89
N ASP A 353 5.31 -1.06 -15.93
CA ASP A 353 3.98 -0.55 -16.21
C ASP A 353 3.78 0.92 -15.86
N LEU A 354 4.81 1.61 -15.36
CA LEU A 354 4.68 3.02 -15.03
C LEU A 354 4.32 3.86 -16.25
N ASN A 355 3.37 4.78 -16.09
CA ASN A 355 3.03 5.79 -17.07
C ASN A 355 4.08 6.91 -17.03
N LEU A 356 5.19 6.73 -17.74
CA LEU A 356 6.31 7.67 -17.73
C LEU A 356 5.92 9.12 -18.14
N PRO A 357 5.02 9.36 -19.12
CA PRO A 357 4.50 10.69 -19.39
C PRO A 357 3.83 11.32 -18.16
N LEU A 358 3.03 10.56 -17.40
CA LEU A 358 2.38 11.06 -16.19
C LEU A 358 3.40 11.41 -15.10
N LEU A 359 4.41 10.56 -14.89
CA LEU A 359 5.47 10.87 -13.92
C LEU A 359 6.18 12.18 -14.26
N ARG A 360 6.44 12.46 -15.55
CA ARG A 360 7.02 13.73 -15.99
C ARG A 360 6.08 14.91 -15.74
N ALA A 361 4.79 14.77 -16.04
CA ALA A 361 3.77 15.78 -15.75
C ALA A 361 3.71 16.11 -14.24
N LEU A 362 3.89 15.12 -13.39
CA LEU A 362 3.98 15.26 -11.92
C LEU A 362 5.37 15.71 -11.42
N GLY A 363 6.36 15.89 -12.32
CA GLY A 363 7.72 16.28 -11.92
C GLY A 363 8.45 15.24 -11.10
N LEU A 364 8.06 13.97 -11.25
CA LEU A 364 8.63 12.82 -10.56
C LEU A 364 9.79 12.20 -11.34
N ASN A 365 10.61 11.41 -10.66
CA ASN A 365 11.62 10.60 -11.32
C ASN A 365 10.95 9.57 -12.22
N ALA A 366 11.54 9.33 -13.39
CA ALA A 366 11.04 8.35 -14.35
C ALA A 366 12.06 7.21 -14.49
N PRO A 367 11.93 6.14 -13.70
CA PRO A 367 12.85 5.01 -13.76
C PRO A 367 12.75 4.29 -15.10
N LEU A 368 13.83 3.61 -15.48
CA LEU A 368 13.85 2.80 -16.69
C LEU A 368 12.76 1.73 -16.62
N GLN A 369 12.07 1.55 -17.72
CA GLN A 369 11.06 0.51 -17.89
C GLN A 369 11.56 -0.52 -18.89
N SER A 370 11.30 -1.80 -18.62
CA SER A 370 11.53 -2.91 -19.54
C SER A 370 10.20 -3.60 -19.88
N PRO A 371 10.06 -4.27 -21.03
CA PRO A 371 8.93 -5.17 -21.25
C PRO A 371 8.88 -6.23 -20.15
N PHE A 372 7.68 -6.55 -19.69
CA PHE A 372 7.51 -7.69 -18.79
C PHE A 372 7.68 -8.99 -19.56
N GLU A 373 8.53 -9.87 -19.06
CA GLU A 373 8.73 -11.22 -19.59
C GLU A 373 8.40 -12.21 -18.47
N ARG A 374 7.31 -12.99 -18.64
CA ARG A 374 7.01 -14.10 -17.73
C ARG A 374 8.10 -15.15 -17.86
N ARG A 375 8.58 -15.63 -16.72
CA ARG A 375 9.60 -16.69 -16.65
C ARG A 375 9.10 -17.81 -15.76
N PRO A 376 9.41 -19.06 -16.09
CA PRO A 376 9.10 -20.19 -15.23
C PRO A 376 9.67 -19.98 -13.82
N LEU A 377 8.85 -20.31 -12.82
CA LEU A 377 9.32 -20.38 -11.44
C LEU A 377 10.19 -21.62 -11.28
N THR A 378 11.36 -21.47 -10.65
CA THR A 378 12.35 -22.53 -10.44
C THR A 378 12.41 -23.00 -8.98
N ALA A 379 11.63 -22.41 -8.10
CA ALA A 379 11.56 -22.74 -6.68
C ALA A 379 10.12 -22.63 -6.16
N GLY A 380 9.80 -23.46 -5.19
CA GLY A 380 8.50 -23.40 -4.51
C GLY A 380 8.36 -22.14 -3.66
N PHE A 381 7.12 -21.81 -3.29
CA PHE A 381 6.79 -20.59 -2.57
C PHE A 381 5.58 -20.77 -1.66
N ALA A 382 5.44 -19.88 -0.67
CA ALA A 382 4.28 -19.82 0.19
C ALA A 382 3.19 -18.92 -0.42
N LEU A 383 1.95 -19.44 -0.44
CA LEU A 383 0.74 -18.69 -0.76
C LEU A 383 0.12 -18.10 0.51
N TYR A 384 0.15 -18.88 1.59
CA TYR A 384 -0.34 -18.49 2.90
C TYR A 384 0.50 -19.16 4.00
N GLU A 385 0.92 -18.38 4.97
CA GLU A 385 1.47 -18.84 6.24
C GLU A 385 0.62 -18.24 7.39
N ASP A 386 1.00 -17.13 7.99
CA ASP A 386 0.10 -16.32 8.84
C ASP A 386 -0.67 -15.27 8.01
N PHE A 387 -0.20 -15.00 6.80
CA PHE A 387 -0.72 -14.00 5.87
C PHE A 387 -0.71 -14.53 4.44
N ILE A 388 -1.59 -13.98 3.62
CA ILE A 388 -1.53 -14.20 2.17
C ILE A 388 -0.19 -13.68 1.65
N GLY A 389 0.47 -14.45 0.79
CA GLY A 389 1.75 -14.09 0.20
C GLY A 389 1.70 -12.80 -0.63
N PRO A 390 2.84 -12.13 -0.84
CA PRO A 390 2.91 -10.95 -1.69
C PRO A 390 2.51 -11.31 -3.14
N ARG A 391 1.82 -10.38 -3.82
CA ARG A 391 1.31 -10.55 -5.19
C ARG A 391 0.25 -11.65 -5.35
N VAL A 392 -0.30 -12.09 -4.26
CA VAL A 392 -1.48 -12.96 -4.19
C VAL A 392 -2.62 -12.15 -3.62
N THR A 393 -3.76 -12.13 -4.27
CA THR A 393 -4.96 -11.43 -3.82
C THR A 393 -6.06 -12.45 -3.49
N ALA A 394 -6.74 -12.26 -2.36
CA ALA A 394 -7.91 -13.07 -2.06
C ALA A 394 -9.06 -12.75 -3.01
N SER A 395 -9.67 -13.78 -3.60
CA SER A 395 -10.79 -13.68 -4.53
C SER A 395 -11.91 -14.64 -4.15
N ASN A 396 -12.41 -14.48 -2.91
CA ASN A 396 -13.39 -15.40 -2.35
C ASN A 396 -14.79 -15.16 -2.91
N TRP A 397 -15.51 -16.23 -3.11
CA TRP A 397 -16.96 -16.22 -3.24
C TRP A 397 -17.56 -17.18 -2.23
N SER A 398 -18.01 -16.65 -1.10
CA SER A 398 -18.48 -17.45 0.04
C SER A 398 -20.01 -17.48 0.18
N GLY A 399 -20.75 -16.69 -0.60
CA GLY A 399 -22.20 -16.59 -0.46
C GLY A 399 -22.59 -16.21 0.97
N ALA A 400 -23.32 -17.09 1.66
CA ALA A 400 -23.65 -16.95 3.08
C ALA A 400 -22.58 -17.52 4.03
N GLY A 401 -21.54 -18.16 3.50
CA GLY A 401 -20.45 -18.72 4.28
C GLY A 401 -19.42 -17.65 4.69
N GLU A 402 -18.51 -18.06 5.56
CA GLU A 402 -17.48 -17.19 6.14
C GLU A 402 -16.07 -17.65 5.77
N VAL A 403 -15.22 -16.70 5.37
CA VAL A 403 -13.77 -16.89 5.21
C VAL A 403 -13.06 -15.90 6.13
N ASP A 404 -12.25 -16.41 7.05
CA ASP A 404 -11.42 -15.60 7.95
C ASP A 404 -9.96 -16.02 7.81
N TYR A 405 -9.13 -15.14 7.28
CA TYR A 405 -7.69 -15.37 7.08
C TYR A 405 -6.84 -15.18 8.34
N PHE A 406 -7.45 -14.74 9.45
CA PHE A 406 -6.73 -14.40 10.68
C PHE A 406 -7.35 -15.13 11.89
N TRP A 407 -7.76 -16.38 11.68
CA TRP A 407 -8.33 -17.18 12.75
C TRP A 407 -7.26 -17.63 13.72
N GLU A 408 -7.39 -17.26 15.01
CA GLU A 408 -6.44 -17.59 16.09
C GLU A 408 -6.76 -18.93 16.79
N GLY A 409 -7.83 -19.61 16.38
CA GLY A 409 -8.27 -20.85 17.00
C GLY A 409 -7.42 -22.05 16.60
N GLU A 410 -6.33 -22.30 17.32
CA GLU A 410 -5.45 -23.46 17.17
C GLU A 410 -4.85 -23.62 15.75
N PRO A 411 -4.07 -22.68 15.23
CA PRO A 411 -3.40 -22.80 13.93
C PRO A 411 -2.44 -24.00 13.92
N SER A 412 -2.16 -24.54 12.74
CA SER A 412 -1.17 -25.62 12.56
C SER A 412 0.25 -25.13 12.83
N ALA A 413 0.52 -23.88 12.42
CA ALA A 413 1.78 -23.18 12.63
C ALA A 413 1.51 -21.69 12.82
N GLY A 414 2.51 -20.95 13.32
CA GLY A 414 2.40 -19.49 13.46
C GLY A 414 1.31 -19.04 14.44
N ARG A 415 0.64 -17.94 14.09
CA ARG A 415 -0.39 -17.30 14.92
C ARG A 415 -1.80 -17.44 14.34
N TYR A 416 -1.93 -17.47 13.03
CA TYR A 416 -3.20 -17.49 12.32
C TYR A 416 -3.31 -18.68 11.39
N CYS A 417 -4.54 -19.11 11.13
CA CYS A 417 -4.89 -19.99 10.03
C CYS A 417 -6.13 -19.45 9.31
N MET A 418 -6.45 -19.99 8.16
CA MET A 418 -7.68 -19.67 7.45
C MET A 418 -8.83 -20.51 7.99
N ARG A 419 -9.95 -19.88 8.33
CA ARG A 419 -11.22 -20.55 8.62
C ARG A 419 -12.16 -20.41 7.44
N TRP A 420 -12.65 -21.53 6.93
CA TRP A 420 -13.61 -21.63 5.85
C TRP A 420 -14.81 -22.42 6.36
N GLU A 421 -15.96 -21.78 6.53
CA GLU A 421 -17.09 -22.35 7.25
C GLU A 421 -18.42 -22.01 6.59
N GLY A 422 -19.36 -22.97 6.59
CA GLY A 422 -20.74 -22.74 6.23
C GLY A 422 -21.02 -22.43 4.76
N VAL A 423 -20.14 -22.81 3.86
CA VAL A 423 -20.23 -22.43 2.45
C VAL A 423 -21.16 -23.32 1.64
N GLU A 424 -21.86 -22.73 0.69
CA GLU A 424 -22.74 -23.42 -0.25
C GLU A 424 -21.93 -24.07 -1.38
N GLN A 425 -22.57 -24.97 -2.12
CA GLN A 425 -21.94 -25.59 -3.29
C GLN A 425 -21.47 -24.52 -4.29
N TYR A 426 -20.31 -24.75 -4.90
CA TYR A 426 -19.57 -23.87 -5.82
C TYR A 426 -18.95 -22.62 -5.18
N ASN A 427 -19.20 -22.35 -3.93
CA ASN A 427 -18.44 -21.29 -3.24
C ASN A 427 -16.98 -21.70 -3.08
N HIS A 428 -16.09 -20.70 -3.12
CA HIS A 428 -14.66 -20.93 -3.10
C HIS A 428 -13.90 -19.91 -2.25
N LEU A 429 -12.74 -20.34 -1.84
CA LEU A 429 -11.64 -19.55 -1.32
C LEU A 429 -10.57 -19.49 -2.42
N GLY A 430 -10.24 -18.31 -2.93
CA GLY A 430 -9.37 -18.12 -4.08
C GLY A 430 -8.16 -17.27 -3.81
N PHE A 431 -7.11 -17.52 -4.58
CA PHE A 431 -5.83 -16.81 -4.55
C PHE A 431 -5.45 -16.43 -5.98
N ASP A 432 -5.69 -15.17 -6.36
CA ASP A 432 -5.35 -14.64 -7.68
C ASP A 432 -3.88 -14.22 -7.71
N PHE A 433 -3.18 -14.59 -8.77
CA PHE A 433 -1.80 -14.18 -9.01
C PHE A 433 -1.75 -12.96 -9.91
N THR A 434 -0.97 -11.95 -9.54
CA THR A 434 -0.76 -10.74 -10.33
C THR A 434 0.74 -10.42 -10.45
N PRO A 435 1.32 -10.58 -11.67
CA PRO A 435 0.74 -11.17 -12.88
C PRO A 435 0.55 -12.69 -12.77
N ASP A 436 -0.10 -13.32 -13.78
CA ASP A 436 -0.13 -14.77 -13.94
C ASP A 436 1.26 -15.37 -13.79
N ILE A 437 1.36 -16.53 -13.17
CA ILE A 437 2.62 -17.22 -12.91
C ILE A 437 2.84 -18.43 -13.84
N ASP A 438 4.10 -18.75 -14.08
CA ASP A 438 4.52 -19.92 -14.85
C ASP A 438 5.02 -21.03 -13.89
N LEU A 439 4.22 -22.09 -13.75
CA LEU A 439 4.52 -23.27 -12.93
C LEU A 439 5.07 -24.45 -13.74
N SER A 440 5.29 -24.31 -15.05
CA SER A 440 5.64 -25.42 -15.95
C SER A 440 6.89 -26.18 -15.50
N GLU A 441 7.98 -25.49 -15.16
CA GLU A 441 9.20 -26.14 -14.65
C GLU A 441 9.00 -26.81 -13.29
N LEU A 442 8.12 -26.27 -12.43
CA LEU A 442 7.84 -26.90 -11.13
C LEU A 442 7.04 -28.20 -11.29
N VAL A 443 6.12 -28.25 -12.26
CA VAL A 443 5.40 -29.49 -12.61
C VAL A 443 6.38 -30.55 -13.10
N GLU A 444 7.25 -30.21 -14.05
CA GLU A 444 8.27 -31.12 -14.60
C GLU A 444 9.27 -31.59 -13.52
N ALA A 445 9.59 -30.75 -12.55
CA ALA A 445 10.49 -31.06 -11.44
C ALA A 445 9.83 -31.82 -10.29
N GLY A 446 8.53 -32.19 -10.39
CA GLY A 446 7.82 -32.99 -9.40
C GLY A 446 7.46 -32.25 -8.11
N TYR A 447 7.28 -30.94 -8.20
CA TYR A 447 6.78 -30.13 -7.07
C TYR A 447 5.34 -30.50 -6.73
N ALA A 448 4.92 -30.13 -5.52
CA ALA A 448 3.58 -30.40 -5.00
C ALA A 448 2.99 -29.17 -4.32
N LEU A 449 1.68 -29.03 -4.37
CA LEU A 449 0.94 -28.20 -3.42
C LEU A 449 0.90 -28.91 -2.08
N SER A 450 1.35 -28.24 -1.04
CA SER A 450 1.34 -28.71 0.35
C SER A 450 0.48 -27.77 1.17
N LEU A 451 -0.40 -28.32 2.00
CA LEU A 451 -1.23 -27.55 2.91
C LEU A 451 -1.51 -28.36 4.18
N SER A 452 -1.64 -27.68 5.30
CA SER A 452 -2.24 -28.24 6.50
C SER A 452 -3.75 -28.06 6.42
N VAL A 453 -4.50 -29.12 6.71
CA VAL A 453 -5.98 -29.08 6.72
C VAL A 453 -6.53 -29.76 7.97
N ARG A 454 -7.60 -29.19 8.53
CA ARG A 454 -8.37 -29.73 9.65
C ARG A 454 -9.86 -29.55 9.34
N GLY A 455 -10.61 -30.64 9.32
CA GLY A 455 -12.05 -30.61 9.05
C GLY A 455 -12.81 -31.39 10.14
N ASN A 456 -14.03 -30.98 10.45
CA ASN A 456 -14.83 -31.51 11.54
C ASN A 456 -16.02 -32.39 11.11
N ALA A 457 -16.15 -32.67 9.80
CA ALA A 457 -17.36 -33.32 9.29
C ALA A 457 -17.04 -34.48 8.33
N PRO A 458 -17.17 -35.75 8.77
CA PRO A 458 -17.02 -36.93 7.92
C PRO A 458 -17.92 -36.86 6.67
N GLY A 459 -17.45 -37.44 5.55
CA GLY A 459 -18.14 -37.45 4.27
C GLY A 459 -18.05 -36.13 3.51
N SER A 460 -17.19 -35.19 3.93
CA SER A 460 -16.92 -33.96 3.22
C SER A 460 -15.88 -34.15 2.12
N SER A 461 -15.96 -33.33 1.08
CA SER A 461 -14.93 -33.20 0.05
C SER A 461 -14.95 -31.81 -0.56
N PHE A 462 -13.81 -31.38 -1.03
CA PHE A 462 -13.65 -30.15 -1.81
C PHE A 462 -12.60 -30.36 -2.90
N ASP A 463 -12.66 -29.54 -3.94
CA ASP A 463 -11.62 -29.53 -4.96
C ASP A 463 -10.61 -28.43 -4.70
N VAL A 464 -9.35 -28.74 -4.96
CA VAL A 464 -8.28 -27.75 -5.14
C VAL A 464 -8.04 -27.63 -6.64
N ARG A 465 -8.03 -26.41 -7.18
CA ARG A 465 -7.88 -26.24 -8.61
C ARG A 465 -7.02 -25.03 -8.99
N PHE A 466 -6.21 -25.21 -10.02
CA PHE A 466 -5.53 -24.13 -10.71
C PHE A 466 -6.34 -23.71 -11.93
N MET A 467 -6.31 -22.41 -12.26
CA MET A 467 -7.07 -21.84 -13.37
C MET A 467 -6.17 -20.98 -14.24
N ASN A 468 -6.45 -21.01 -15.56
CA ASN A 468 -5.92 -20.02 -16.48
C ASN A 468 -6.80 -18.78 -16.49
N GLY A 469 -6.21 -17.61 -16.77
CA GLY A 469 -6.93 -16.35 -16.85
C GLY A 469 -7.86 -16.25 -18.06
N SER A 470 -9.02 -15.65 -17.88
CA SER A 470 -10.01 -15.44 -18.96
C SER A 470 -9.50 -14.50 -20.07
N GLY A 471 -8.47 -13.69 -19.80
CA GLY A 471 -7.84 -12.82 -20.80
C GLY A 471 -7.07 -13.55 -21.91
N GLN A 472 -6.78 -14.84 -21.70
CA GLN A 472 -6.06 -15.71 -22.65
C GLN A 472 -6.98 -16.69 -23.39
N GLY A 473 -8.29 -16.63 -23.17
CA GLY A 473 -9.29 -17.54 -23.73
C GLY A 473 -10.25 -18.07 -22.66
N LEU A 474 -10.65 -19.34 -22.77
CA LEU A 474 -11.46 -19.96 -21.73
C LEU A 474 -10.64 -20.19 -20.45
N PRO A 475 -11.23 -20.00 -19.24
CA PRO A 475 -10.54 -20.23 -17.98
C PRO A 475 -10.46 -21.74 -17.67
N TRP A 476 -9.55 -22.42 -18.37
CA TRP A 476 -9.31 -23.85 -18.20
C TRP A 476 -8.84 -24.16 -16.78
N ARG A 477 -9.22 -25.32 -16.26
CA ARG A 477 -9.00 -25.72 -14.87
C ARG A 477 -8.29 -27.06 -14.78
N MET A 478 -7.29 -27.13 -13.90
CA MET A 478 -6.72 -28.38 -13.39
C MET A 478 -7.21 -28.60 -11.98
N ARG A 479 -7.70 -29.78 -11.62
CA ARG A 479 -8.24 -30.06 -10.28
C ARG A 479 -7.63 -31.29 -9.61
N ARG A 480 -7.70 -31.28 -8.29
CA ARG A 480 -7.50 -32.44 -7.44
C ARG A 480 -8.52 -32.40 -6.29
N THR A 481 -9.26 -33.51 -6.10
CA THR A 481 -10.23 -33.63 -5.00
C THR A 481 -9.50 -34.03 -3.71
N VAL A 482 -9.87 -33.37 -2.62
CA VAL A 482 -9.48 -33.70 -1.25
C VAL A 482 -10.70 -34.24 -0.55
N ASP A 483 -10.69 -35.53 -0.27
CA ASP A 483 -11.73 -36.31 0.39
C ASP A 483 -11.14 -37.15 1.53
N GLU A 484 -11.92 -38.07 2.10
CA GLU A 484 -11.47 -38.96 3.20
C GLU A 484 -10.36 -39.94 2.77
N GLY A 485 -10.13 -40.14 1.48
CA GLY A 485 -8.99 -40.88 0.96
C GLY A 485 -7.67 -40.12 1.03
N VAL A 486 -7.76 -38.79 1.14
CA VAL A 486 -6.62 -37.87 1.21
C VAL A 486 -6.41 -37.32 2.61
N ALA A 487 -7.49 -36.93 3.32
CA ALA A 487 -7.45 -36.38 4.67
C ALA A 487 -8.65 -36.87 5.47
N ARG A 488 -8.45 -37.10 6.78
CA ARG A 488 -9.54 -37.51 7.69
C ARG A 488 -10.21 -36.27 8.27
N TRP A 489 -11.53 -36.31 8.38
CA TRP A 489 -12.32 -35.20 8.94
C TRP A 489 -12.66 -35.46 10.42
N ASP A 490 -11.63 -35.74 11.24
CA ASP A 490 -11.70 -36.07 12.67
C ASP A 490 -11.33 -34.90 13.60
N ASP A 491 -11.36 -33.67 13.06
CA ASP A 491 -11.00 -32.42 13.74
C ASP A 491 -9.54 -32.39 14.23
N THR A 492 -8.64 -33.09 13.52
CA THR A 492 -7.18 -33.04 13.74
C THR A 492 -6.46 -32.46 12.55
N TRP A 493 -5.35 -31.74 12.78
CA TRP A 493 -4.50 -31.24 11.72
C TRP A 493 -3.81 -32.38 10.97
N GLN A 494 -3.83 -32.29 9.65
CA GLN A 494 -3.17 -33.22 8.76
C GLN A 494 -2.45 -32.46 7.65
N GLN A 495 -1.24 -32.94 7.33
CA GLN A 495 -0.48 -32.43 6.19
C GLN A 495 -0.95 -33.15 4.93
N VAL A 496 -1.47 -32.42 3.99
CA VAL A 496 -1.83 -32.90 2.65
C VAL A 496 -0.79 -32.46 1.66
N ARG A 497 -0.40 -33.36 0.76
CA ARG A 497 0.53 -33.08 -0.33
C ARG A 497 -0.05 -33.58 -1.65
N LEU A 498 -0.25 -32.66 -2.58
CA LEU A 498 -0.84 -32.91 -3.89
C LEU A 498 0.21 -32.64 -4.97
N PRO A 499 0.88 -33.67 -5.55
CA PRO A 499 1.82 -33.47 -6.64
C PRO A 499 1.17 -32.71 -7.80
N LEU A 500 1.84 -31.71 -8.36
CA LEU A 500 1.26 -30.85 -9.40
C LEU A 500 0.94 -31.65 -10.68
N ASP A 501 1.71 -32.67 -10.99
CA ASP A 501 1.50 -33.60 -12.09
C ASP A 501 0.30 -34.56 -11.89
N SER A 502 -0.24 -34.63 -10.65
CA SER A 502 -1.43 -35.44 -10.31
C SER A 502 -2.76 -34.73 -10.53
N PHE A 503 -2.72 -33.44 -10.85
CA PHE A 503 -3.91 -32.68 -11.20
C PHE A 503 -4.40 -33.09 -12.60
N VAL A 504 -5.71 -33.10 -12.78
CA VAL A 504 -6.34 -33.46 -14.07
C VAL A 504 -7.19 -32.32 -14.59
N GLU A 505 -7.18 -32.11 -15.90
CA GLU A 505 -8.03 -31.09 -16.50
C GLU A 505 -9.50 -31.40 -16.28
N HIS A 506 -10.28 -30.41 -15.84
CA HIS A 506 -11.69 -30.54 -15.50
C HIS A 506 -12.59 -29.72 -16.41
N GLY A 507 -12.05 -29.05 -17.44
CA GLY A 507 -12.81 -28.20 -18.35
C GLY A 507 -12.72 -26.71 -18.03
N ALA A 508 -13.66 -25.94 -18.55
CA ALA A 508 -13.73 -24.48 -18.36
C ALA A 508 -15.19 -24.01 -18.21
N TRP A 509 -15.36 -22.80 -17.63
CA TRP A 509 -16.66 -22.16 -17.47
C TRP A 509 -16.58 -20.67 -17.81
N ASP A 510 -17.40 -20.22 -18.75
CA ASP A 510 -17.53 -18.81 -19.17
C ASP A 510 -19.00 -18.33 -19.22
N GLY A 511 -19.87 -19.02 -18.50
CA GLY A 511 -21.33 -18.91 -18.59
C GLY A 511 -21.95 -20.18 -19.20
N ALA A 512 -21.14 -21.02 -19.86
CA ALA A 512 -21.42 -22.35 -20.30
C ALA A 512 -20.29 -23.30 -19.89
N TRP A 513 -20.62 -24.61 -19.75
CA TRP A 513 -19.61 -25.61 -19.44
C TRP A 513 -18.91 -26.10 -20.72
N HIS A 514 -17.60 -26.19 -20.68
CA HIS A 514 -16.74 -26.75 -21.71
C HIS A 514 -16.02 -27.98 -21.17
N GLU A 515 -16.16 -29.11 -21.87
CA GLU A 515 -15.51 -30.37 -21.50
C GLU A 515 -13.97 -30.26 -21.61
N PRO A 516 -13.21 -31.09 -20.85
CA PRO A 516 -11.74 -31.12 -20.92
C PRO A 516 -11.24 -31.41 -22.35
N GLU A 517 -10.30 -30.59 -22.81
CA GLU A 517 -9.72 -30.71 -24.17
C GLU A 517 -8.17 -30.78 -24.14
N GLY A 518 -7.53 -30.85 -22.97
CA GLY A 518 -6.08 -30.82 -22.83
C GLY A 518 -5.50 -29.43 -23.15
N ARG A 519 -6.19 -28.37 -22.75
CA ARG A 519 -5.86 -26.98 -23.09
C ARG A 519 -5.33 -26.16 -21.92
N PHE A 520 -5.34 -26.72 -20.73
CA PHE A 520 -4.79 -26.02 -19.58
C PHE A 520 -3.29 -25.76 -19.76
N ASP A 521 -2.86 -24.53 -19.51
CA ASP A 521 -1.46 -24.10 -19.69
C ASP A 521 -0.83 -23.75 -18.33
N TRP A 522 0.08 -24.59 -17.86
CA TRP A 522 0.82 -24.36 -16.63
C TRP A 522 1.74 -23.12 -16.66
N SER A 523 2.00 -22.56 -17.84
CA SER A 523 2.76 -21.32 -17.99
C SER A 523 1.92 -20.04 -17.79
N LEU A 524 0.60 -20.19 -17.61
CA LEU A 524 -0.38 -19.09 -17.57
C LEU A 524 -1.36 -19.25 -16.41
N VAL A 525 -0.87 -19.56 -15.21
CA VAL A 525 -1.72 -19.75 -14.03
C VAL A 525 -2.11 -18.43 -13.41
N ASP A 526 -3.39 -18.08 -13.50
CA ASP A 526 -4.02 -16.88 -12.95
C ASP A 526 -4.44 -17.03 -11.48
N ARG A 527 -4.92 -18.24 -11.11
CA ARG A 527 -5.58 -18.46 -9.83
C ARG A 527 -5.39 -19.87 -9.30
N LEU A 528 -5.34 -19.99 -7.97
CA LEU A 528 -5.59 -21.22 -7.22
C LEU A 528 -6.88 -21.06 -6.44
N GLU A 529 -7.77 -22.06 -6.46
CA GLU A 529 -9.02 -22.09 -5.70
C GLU A 529 -9.14 -23.36 -4.86
N ILE A 530 -9.81 -23.22 -3.71
CA ILE A 530 -10.35 -24.32 -2.90
C ILE A 530 -11.86 -24.15 -2.93
N VAL A 531 -12.58 -25.13 -3.49
CA VAL A 531 -13.99 -24.98 -3.87
C VAL A 531 -14.87 -26.12 -3.40
N ALA A 532 -16.06 -25.82 -2.88
CA ALA A 532 -17.09 -26.77 -2.52
C ALA A 532 -17.79 -27.32 -3.79
N GLU A 533 -17.06 -28.11 -4.61
CA GLU A 533 -17.53 -28.53 -5.93
C GLU A 533 -18.65 -29.57 -5.86
N HIS A 534 -18.59 -30.51 -4.90
CA HIS A 534 -19.40 -31.72 -4.95
C HIS A 534 -20.73 -31.62 -4.21
N HIS A 535 -20.79 -30.81 -3.16
CA HIS A 535 -21.96 -30.63 -2.29
C HIS A 535 -21.79 -29.42 -1.38
N ASP A 536 -22.88 -29.02 -0.74
CA ASP A 536 -22.87 -28.01 0.30
C ASP A 536 -21.97 -28.40 1.48
N LEU A 537 -21.25 -27.44 2.02
CA LEU A 537 -20.48 -27.54 3.24
C LEU A 537 -21.13 -26.73 4.39
N VAL A 538 -22.44 -26.46 4.30
CA VAL A 538 -23.21 -25.76 5.32
C VAL A 538 -23.16 -26.54 6.64
N GLY A 539 -22.84 -25.84 7.74
CA GLY A 539 -22.64 -26.45 9.06
C GLY A 539 -21.33 -27.21 9.22
N ARG A 540 -20.42 -27.12 8.24
CA ARG A 540 -19.09 -27.73 8.27
C ARG A 540 -18.02 -26.67 8.32
N ARG A 541 -16.92 -26.96 9.02
CA ARG A 541 -15.78 -26.06 9.16
C ARG A 541 -14.51 -26.75 8.69
N PHE A 542 -13.75 -26.04 7.88
CA PHE A 542 -12.38 -26.37 7.53
C PHE A 542 -11.45 -25.27 8.01
N LEU A 543 -10.35 -25.68 8.62
CA LEU A 543 -9.20 -24.83 8.89
C LEU A 543 -8.10 -25.23 7.91
N LEU A 544 -7.48 -24.22 7.30
CA LEU A 544 -6.44 -24.38 6.30
C LEU A 544 -5.25 -23.54 6.73
N ASP A 545 -4.04 -24.08 6.57
CA ASP A 545 -2.82 -23.42 7.01
C ASP A 545 -1.63 -23.87 6.19
N ASP A 546 -0.54 -23.12 6.23
CA ASP A 546 0.74 -23.50 5.64
C ASP A 546 0.62 -23.93 4.16
N LEU A 547 -0.12 -23.11 3.37
CA LEU A 547 -0.38 -23.39 1.95
C LEU A 547 0.83 -22.97 1.10
N ARG A 548 1.49 -23.94 0.47
CA ARG A 548 2.77 -23.74 -0.25
C ARG A 548 2.88 -24.61 -1.48
N ILE A 549 3.64 -24.14 -2.48
CA ILE A 549 4.25 -25.01 -3.50
C ILE A 549 5.62 -25.43 -2.97
N VAL A 550 5.86 -26.73 -2.86
CA VAL A 550 7.07 -27.29 -2.25
C VAL A 550 7.79 -28.24 -3.19
N ALA A 551 9.12 -28.26 -3.11
CA ALA A 551 9.97 -29.21 -3.82
C ALA A 551 9.72 -30.66 -3.34
N PRO A 552 10.21 -31.68 -4.07
CA PRO A 552 10.12 -33.09 -3.63
C PRO A 552 10.66 -33.35 -2.22
N ASP A 553 11.66 -32.61 -1.76
CA ASP A 553 12.24 -32.67 -0.42
C ASP A 553 11.46 -31.85 0.64
N GLY A 554 10.37 -31.18 0.25
CA GLY A 554 9.53 -30.37 1.14
C GLY A 554 9.99 -28.91 1.31
N THR A 555 11.02 -28.45 0.59
CA THR A 555 11.47 -27.05 0.68
C THR A 555 10.61 -26.10 -0.14
N SER A 556 10.45 -24.87 0.33
CA SER A 556 9.84 -23.74 -0.40
C SER A 556 10.54 -22.43 0.00
N VAL A 557 10.36 -21.39 -0.82
CA VAL A 557 10.80 -20.03 -0.53
C VAL A 557 9.61 -19.08 -0.66
N ALA A 558 9.71 -17.86 -0.13
CA ALA A 558 8.65 -16.87 -0.33
C ALA A 558 8.50 -16.52 -1.81
N LEU A 559 7.27 -16.34 -2.28
CA LEU A 559 6.98 -15.88 -3.63
C LEU A 559 7.54 -14.46 -3.80
N LEU A 560 8.51 -14.33 -4.71
CA LEU A 560 9.14 -13.05 -5.02
C LEU A 560 8.48 -12.45 -6.27
N GLY A 561 8.20 -11.14 -6.20
CA GLY A 561 7.72 -10.43 -7.37
C GLY A 561 8.75 -10.38 -8.49
N PRO A 562 8.36 -10.29 -9.78
CA PRO A 562 9.26 -10.20 -10.92
C PRO A 562 10.17 -8.96 -10.89
N ASP A 563 9.86 -7.94 -10.07
CA ASP A 563 10.65 -6.72 -9.90
C ASP A 563 11.65 -6.79 -8.72
N GLN A 564 11.66 -7.88 -7.97
CA GLN A 564 12.69 -8.05 -6.96
C GLN A 564 13.95 -8.64 -7.61
N GLU A 565 14.89 -7.78 -8.01
CA GLU A 565 16.28 -8.09 -7.69
C GLU A 565 16.27 -8.32 -6.19
N MET A 566 16.51 -9.56 -5.76
CA MET A 566 16.53 -9.87 -4.34
C MET A 566 17.62 -9.02 -3.69
N ASP A 567 17.19 -8.00 -2.94
CA ASP A 567 18.13 -7.18 -2.18
C ASP A 567 18.83 -8.05 -1.15
N TYR A 568 20.13 -7.88 -1.05
CA TYR A 568 20.86 -8.40 0.07
C TYR A 568 20.45 -7.65 1.33
N ALA A 569 20.16 -8.35 2.40
CA ALA A 569 19.82 -7.75 3.67
C ALA A 569 20.51 -8.45 4.84
N LEU A 570 20.90 -7.70 5.84
CA LEU A 570 21.37 -8.20 7.13
C LEU A 570 20.49 -7.61 8.22
N LYS A 571 19.66 -8.44 8.86
CA LYS A 571 18.71 -8.01 9.89
C LYS A 571 19.37 -7.97 11.27
N ALA A 572 18.74 -7.23 12.20
CA ALA A 572 19.15 -7.24 13.60
C ALA A 572 19.08 -8.66 14.19
N ASN A 573 20.06 -9.03 15.00
CA ASN A 573 20.06 -10.31 15.69
C ASN A 573 19.02 -10.34 16.82
N TYR A 574 18.43 -11.48 17.05
CA TYR A 574 17.48 -11.64 18.15
C TYR A 574 17.70 -12.96 18.90
N PRO A 575 17.65 -12.94 20.24
CA PRO A 575 17.57 -11.77 21.12
C PRO A 575 18.84 -10.89 21.09
N ASN A 576 18.70 -9.60 21.43
CA ASN A 576 19.81 -8.67 21.61
C ASN A 576 19.43 -7.60 22.68
N PRO A 577 20.08 -7.52 23.86
CA PRO A 577 21.19 -8.37 24.31
C PRO A 577 20.80 -9.85 24.50
N PHE A 578 21.80 -10.74 24.45
CA PHE A 578 21.59 -12.19 24.60
C PHE A 578 22.55 -12.81 25.64
N ASN A 579 22.13 -13.95 26.21
CA ASN A 579 22.92 -14.67 27.22
C ASN A 579 23.50 -15.99 26.65
N ALA A 580 22.65 -16.89 26.16
CA ALA A 580 23.11 -18.23 25.72
C ALA A 580 23.29 -18.34 24.22
N GLY A 581 22.61 -17.50 23.42
CA GLY A 581 22.70 -17.52 21.95
C GLY A 581 21.79 -16.51 21.31
N THR A 582 22.09 -16.18 20.06
CA THR A 582 21.32 -15.26 19.24
C THR A 582 21.27 -15.75 17.81
N VAL A 583 20.24 -15.37 17.06
CA VAL A 583 20.05 -15.68 15.65
C VAL A 583 20.25 -14.43 14.83
N VAL A 584 21.06 -14.50 13.79
CA VAL A 584 21.24 -13.48 12.76
C VAL A 584 20.46 -13.92 11.54
N HIS A 585 19.50 -13.12 11.10
CA HIS A 585 18.76 -13.32 9.87
C HIS A 585 19.38 -12.49 8.76
N TYR A 586 19.51 -13.06 7.57
CA TYR A 586 20.03 -12.35 6.40
C TYR A 586 19.41 -12.88 5.12
N ARG A 587 19.35 -12.02 4.11
CA ARG A 587 18.83 -12.36 2.78
C ARG A 587 19.92 -12.21 1.73
N LEU A 588 19.92 -13.13 0.77
CA LEU A 588 20.83 -13.11 -0.38
C LEU A 588 20.02 -12.80 -1.65
N GLY A 589 20.38 -11.72 -2.32
CA GLY A 589 19.74 -11.27 -3.56
C GLY A 589 19.89 -12.26 -4.72
N LYS A 590 20.99 -12.99 -4.79
CA LYS A 590 21.25 -14.05 -5.78
C LYS A 590 22.11 -15.14 -5.19
N ARG A 591 22.07 -16.32 -5.80
CA ARG A 591 23.01 -17.40 -5.45
C ARG A 591 24.45 -16.91 -5.61
N GLY A 592 25.25 -17.03 -4.56
CA GLY A 592 26.63 -16.55 -4.59
C GLY A 592 27.45 -16.94 -3.38
N SER A 593 28.75 -16.64 -3.45
CA SER A 593 29.66 -16.83 -2.32
C SER A 593 29.39 -15.79 -1.24
N ILE A 594 29.27 -16.24 0.00
CA ILE A 594 29.08 -15.39 1.17
C ILE A 594 30.13 -15.64 2.23
N ASP A 595 30.33 -14.65 3.08
CA ASP A 595 31.12 -14.73 4.31
C ASP A 595 30.39 -13.94 5.41
N LEU A 596 29.79 -14.69 6.36
CA LEU A 596 29.16 -14.12 7.55
C LEU A 596 30.01 -14.47 8.78
N GLY A 597 30.60 -13.48 9.40
CA GLY A 597 31.49 -13.65 10.55
C GLY A 597 31.16 -12.73 11.71
N VAL A 598 31.51 -13.16 12.93
CA VAL A 598 31.46 -12.37 14.16
C VAL A 598 32.84 -11.78 14.45
N TYR A 599 32.89 -10.54 14.91
CA TYR A 599 34.10 -9.77 15.17
C TYR A 599 34.00 -9.10 16.55
N ASN A 600 35.15 -8.97 17.21
CA ASN A 600 35.24 -8.19 18.46
C ASN A 600 35.35 -6.68 18.17
N ALA A 601 35.41 -5.87 19.24
CA ALA A 601 35.45 -4.41 19.15
C ALA A 601 36.69 -3.85 18.42
N VAL A 602 37.77 -4.63 18.31
CA VAL A 602 38.99 -4.25 17.60
C VAL A 602 39.05 -4.83 16.16
N GLY A 603 37.95 -5.40 15.68
CA GLY A 603 37.83 -5.89 14.31
C GLY A 603 38.42 -7.28 14.04
N GLN A 604 38.84 -8.02 15.05
CA GLN A 604 39.35 -9.37 14.90
C GLN A 604 38.17 -10.34 14.78
N ARG A 605 38.27 -11.28 13.83
CA ARG A 605 37.26 -12.33 13.66
C ARG A 605 37.27 -13.27 14.85
N VAL A 606 36.09 -13.46 15.44
CA VAL A 606 35.86 -14.35 16.57
C VAL A 606 35.28 -15.69 16.13
N ARG A 607 34.34 -15.63 15.18
CA ARG A 607 33.63 -16.84 14.69
C ARG A 607 33.17 -16.65 13.26
N THR A 608 33.27 -17.71 12.45
CA THR A 608 32.58 -17.82 11.16
C THR A 608 31.21 -18.45 11.40
N LEU A 609 30.13 -17.75 11.02
CA LEU A 609 28.77 -18.25 11.17
C LEU A 609 28.29 -18.99 9.90
N ALA A 610 28.61 -18.44 8.73
CA ALA A 610 28.31 -19.07 7.44
C ALA A 610 29.35 -18.64 6.41
N ARG A 611 29.80 -19.57 5.56
CA ARG A 611 30.75 -19.30 4.46
C ARG A 611 30.57 -20.32 3.35
N GLY A 612 30.58 -19.86 2.11
CA GLY A 612 30.45 -20.71 0.92
C GLY A 612 29.41 -20.19 -0.04
N VAL A 613 29.03 -21.00 -1.01
CA VAL A 613 28.01 -20.66 -2.01
C VAL A 613 26.65 -21.08 -1.45
N LEU A 614 25.77 -20.09 -1.23
CA LEU A 614 24.40 -20.31 -0.79
C LEU A 614 23.41 -19.87 -1.89
N PRO A 615 22.19 -20.45 -1.93
CA PRO A 615 21.14 -20.00 -2.84
C PRO A 615 20.69 -18.59 -2.48
N SER A 616 19.95 -17.95 -3.37
CA SER A 616 19.19 -16.74 -3.06
C SER A 616 18.09 -17.05 -2.04
N GLY A 617 17.65 -16.04 -1.28
CA GLY A 617 16.57 -16.19 -0.28
C GLY A 617 16.99 -15.82 1.12
N ASP A 618 16.07 -16.06 2.06
CA ASP A 618 16.29 -15.80 3.49
C ASP A 618 17.08 -16.93 4.14
N HIS A 619 18.04 -16.53 4.95
CA HIS A 619 18.94 -17.42 5.68
C HIS A 619 19.00 -17.01 7.15
N ARG A 620 19.39 -17.97 8.00
CA ARG A 620 19.65 -17.72 9.42
C ARG A 620 20.94 -18.40 9.86
N ALA A 621 21.64 -17.75 10.78
CA ALA A 621 22.83 -18.31 11.41
C ALA A 621 22.79 -18.04 12.91
N THR A 622 23.10 -19.03 13.72
CA THR A 622 23.08 -18.92 15.18
C THR A 622 24.47 -18.74 15.74
N TRP A 623 24.64 -17.82 16.67
CA TRP A 623 25.85 -17.68 17.46
C TRP A 623 25.58 -17.92 18.94
N ASN A 624 26.35 -18.81 19.53
CA ASN A 624 26.23 -19.23 20.94
C ASN A 624 27.25 -18.56 21.88
N GLY A 625 27.86 -17.45 21.47
CA GLY A 625 28.85 -16.73 22.28
C GLY A 625 30.19 -17.46 22.43
N ARG A 626 30.56 -18.31 21.43
CA ARG A 626 31.85 -19.03 21.43
C ARG A 626 32.70 -18.66 20.22
N ASP A 627 34.03 -18.73 20.41
CA ASP A 627 35.00 -18.47 19.35
C ASP A 627 35.11 -19.65 18.34
N GLU A 628 36.02 -19.53 17.37
CA GLU A 628 36.25 -20.57 16.36
C GLU A 628 36.70 -21.90 16.95
N PHE A 629 37.31 -21.87 18.13
CA PHE A 629 37.78 -23.04 18.87
C PHE A 629 36.80 -23.59 19.89
N GLY A 630 35.57 -23.05 19.90
CA GLY A 630 34.49 -23.46 20.83
C GLY A 630 34.65 -22.93 22.26
N ARG A 631 35.61 -22.05 22.52
CA ARG A 631 35.84 -21.41 23.84
C ARG A 631 34.85 -20.27 24.05
N ASP A 632 34.39 -20.10 25.26
CA ASP A 632 33.53 -19.01 25.65
C ASP A 632 34.23 -17.65 25.52
N VAL A 633 33.57 -16.68 24.88
CA VAL A 633 34.08 -15.30 24.80
C VAL A 633 33.49 -14.42 25.91
N ALA A 634 34.17 -13.33 26.27
CA ALA A 634 33.75 -12.43 27.35
C ALA A 634 32.43 -11.71 27.01
N SER A 635 31.68 -11.29 28.08
CA SER A 635 30.58 -10.35 27.91
C SER A 635 31.07 -9.06 27.25
N GLY A 636 30.27 -8.49 26.35
CA GLY A 636 30.68 -7.27 25.65
C GLY A 636 29.96 -7.08 24.32
N VAL A 637 30.40 -6.06 23.60
CA VAL A 637 29.90 -5.72 22.27
C VAL A 637 30.68 -6.49 21.21
N TYR A 638 29.92 -7.09 20.31
CA TYR A 638 30.41 -7.80 19.11
C TYR A 638 29.73 -7.24 17.88
N TYR A 639 30.35 -7.44 16.72
CA TYR A 639 29.80 -7.08 15.43
C TYR A 639 29.69 -8.33 14.58
N TYR A 640 28.63 -8.43 13.80
CA TYR A 640 28.52 -9.46 12.76
C TYR A 640 28.50 -8.79 11.39
N ARG A 641 29.21 -9.36 10.44
CA ARG A 641 29.42 -8.80 9.11
C ARG A 641 29.08 -9.83 8.06
N LEU A 642 28.15 -9.48 7.18
CA LEU A 642 27.83 -10.24 5.96
C LEU A 642 28.49 -9.57 4.77
N GLN A 643 29.25 -10.35 4.02
CA GLN A 643 29.75 -9.99 2.70
C GLN A 643 29.21 -11.00 1.68
N ALA A 644 28.55 -10.49 0.61
CA ALA A 644 27.98 -11.31 -0.44
C ALA A 644 28.00 -10.50 -1.76
N ALA A 645 28.76 -10.95 -2.75
CA ALA A 645 29.05 -10.17 -3.96
C ALA A 645 29.53 -8.74 -3.59
N ASP A 646 28.86 -7.69 -4.11
CA ASP A 646 29.18 -6.29 -3.82
C ASP A 646 28.47 -5.76 -2.56
N PHE A 647 27.66 -6.60 -1.90
CA PHE A 647 26.95 -6.23 -0.67
C PHE A 647 27.84 -6.46 0.56
N LEU A 648 27.91 -5.43 1.39
CA LEU A 648 28.58 -5.47 2.70
C LEU A 648 27.68 -4.80 3.74
N ALA A 649 27.29 -5.55 4.77
CA ALA A 649 26.53 -5.02 5.90
C ALA A 649 27.11 -5.48 7.24
N VAL A 650 26.96 -4.63 8.25
CA VAL A 650 27.44 -4.88 9.62
C VAL A 650 26.32 -4.60 10.62
N GLY A 651 26.08 -5.56 11.50
CA GLY A 651 25.19 -5.40 12.64
C GLY A 651 25.96 -5.42 13.97
N LYS A 652 25.38 -4.84 15.02
CA LYS A 652 25.92 -4.78 16.39
C LYS A 652 25.09 -5.67 17.30
N MET A 653 25.74 -6.43 18.18
CA MET A 653 25.10 -7.27 19.19
C MET A 653 25.81 -7.21 20.53
N THR A 654 25.08 -7.48 21.61
CA THR A 654 25.59 -7.42 22.99
C THR A 654 25.42 -8.78 23.66
N LEU A 655 26.54 -9.40 24.04
CA LEU A 655 26.56 -10.63 24.84
C LEU A 655 26.62 -10.27 26.33
N LEU A 656 25.71 -10.84 27.10
CA LEU A 656 25.67 -10.76 28.56
C LEU A 656 25.82 -12.16 29.15
N ARG A 657 26.84 -12.39 29.98
CA ARG A 657 27.06 -13.66 30.70
C ARG A 657 27.04 -13.42 32.19
#